data_4432601eee431cf5552e9e1915266298
#
_entry.id   4432601eee431cf5552e9e1915266298
#
_cell.length_a   1.000
_cell.length_b   1.000
_cell.length_c   1.000
_cell.angle_alpha   90.00
_cell.angle_beta   90.00
_cell.angle_gamma   90.00
#
_symmetry.space_group_name_H-M   'P 1'
#
loop_
_entity.id
_entity.type
_entity.pdbx_description
1 polymer ?
#
loop_
_entity_poly.entity_id
_entity_poly.type
_entity_poly.pdbx_seq_one_letter_code
_entity_poly.pdbx_strand_id
1 'polypeptide(L)'
;MSILAFWCGCVEEQIDRIFRTSGLMRDKWDRVTGDGTYGTITIRNAVLSCHDIYRPTRQTSSAYSDFSEICDDEVDGINSDADGEVAGSRNESAGNSNGNSNGNDDVSNGGSQKNNSKKNSKKNSSKLRGIDAIQEERDRREREGYAFTPDYRCLTTRIDALNPHSNPRYESFQIGNAMMFVDYYRPIILMNATRNCWYVYDGRVWRSDTHGLTIAEMAKDFHGILLAFANTITSEDTRERFLKRVEKLDQKKFRDIMTKDAGADDSIKVEMDAFDRDKYTFNCHNGTINLLTGEFRKHSPSDFLTKISEVDYVPKAICERWLKFMDEVMQGDTDRIRFLQKAIGYAMSGDTRLECMFILYGATSRNGKGTTMETVLRILGGYGRTAKPDMLSAKGIINSSGPSEDVARLNGARMVNISEPGKHMQINASLAKQMTGNNILTARFLRENSFEFKPQFKLFIDTNHLPQISDMTMFESDRIRIIPFNRHFSAKERDLDLKSYFAQPENLSGILNWCLEGFRMYHDEGLEMPKSILEATTEYRNVSDRIMMFATQCLKKTAGKELRSKAVYRRYQDWCGENGFKPENASNFNRKLAQIYVYERRRPWHEVSDKTTMLNDVTWADGEEVQETLVPEFSDLDNPS
;
A
#
# COMPACT_ATOMS: atom_id res chain seq x y z
N MET A 1 -9.88 -27.47 -0.61
CA MET A 1 -9.36 -28.80 -0.20
C MET A 1 -7.83 -28.88 -0.32
N SER A 2 -7.20 -28.49 -1.42
CA SER A 2 -5.72 -28.54 -1.56
C SER A 2 -4.95 -27.80 -0.43
N ILE A 3 -5.48 -26.68 0.07
CA ILE A 3 -4.90 -25.96 1.21
C ILE A 3 -4.96 -26.82 2.48
N LEU A 4 -6.07 -27.49 2.76
CA LEU A 4 -6.18 -28.38 3.91
C LEU A 4 -5.27 -29.60 3.76
N ALA A 5 -5.13 -30.16 2.55
CA ALA A 5 -4.19 -31.25 2.29
C ALA A 5 -2.73 -30.84 2.63
N PHE A 6 -2.31 -29.66 2.21
CA PHE A 6 -1.00 -29.11 2.54
C PHE A 6 -0.76 -28.98 4.06
N TRP A 7 -1.70 -28.33 4.78
CA TRP A 7 -1.55 -28.07 6.21
C TRP A 7 -1.75 -29.30 7.11
N CYS A 8 -2.58 -30.26 6.68
CA CYS A 8 -2.86 -31.50 7.42
C CYS A 8 -1.89 -32.63 7.07
N GLY A 9 -0.82 -32.38 6.33
CA GLY A 9 0.13 -33.42 5.93
C GLY A 9 -0.48 -34.54 5.10
N CYS A 10 -1.53 -34.24 4.32
CA CYS A 10 -2.29 -35.19 3.50
C CYS A 10 -3.04 -36.27 4.29
N VAL A 11 -3.36 -36.04 5.57
CA VAL A 11 -4.15 -36.96 6.40
C VAL A 11 -5.65 -36.77 6.10
N GLU A 12 -6.26 -37.71 5.37
CA GLU A 12 -7.64 -37.60 4.86
C GLU A 12 -8.67 -37.43 5.97
N GLU A 13 -8.54 -38.15 7.07
CA GLU A 13 -9.46 -38.10 8.23
C GLU A 13 -9.41 -36.74 8.93
N GLN A 14 -8.23 -36.15 9.04
CA GLN A 14 -8.06 -34.83 9.63
C GLN A 14 -8.66 -33.74 8.75
N ILE A 15 -8.50 -33.87 7.44
CA ILE A 15 -9.09 -32.96 6.45
C ILE A 15 -10.61 -33.01 6.50
N ASP A 16 -11.21 -34.22 6.57
CA ASP A 16 -12.66 -34.40 6.68
C ASP A 16 -13.22 -33.77 7.96
N ARG A 17 -12.57 -34.05 9.09
CA ARG A 17 -12.97 -33.48 10.40
C ARG A 17 -12.95 -31.95 10.40
N ILE A 18 -11.87 -31.32 9.92
CA ILE A 18 -11.77 -29.87 9.85
C ILE A 18 -12.81 -29.29 8.88
N PHE A 19 -13.06 -29.95 7.75
CA PHE A 19 -14.04 -29.46 6.79
C PHE A 19 -15.47 -29.54 7.34
N ARG A 20 -15.82 -30.60 8.07
CA ARG A 20 -17.14 -30.78 8.69
C ARG A 20 -17.46 -29.74 9.76
N THR A 21 -16.45 -29.27 10.51
CA THR A 21 -16.59 -28.20 11.49
C THR A 21 -16.52 -26.79 10.89
N SER A 22 -16.18 -26.68 9.62
CA SER A 22 -16.11 -25.39 8.94
C SER A 22 -17.50 -24.93 8.44
N GLY A 23 -17.74 -23.62 8.40
CA GLY A 23 -18.93 -23.03 7.79
C GLY A 23 -19.06 -23.27 6.27
N LEU A 24 -18.16 -24.05 5.67
CA LEU A 24 -18.16 -24.45 4.25
C LEU A 24 -18.80 -25.81 3.99
N MET A 25 -19.24 -26.51 5.05
CA MET A 25 -19.95 -27.77 4.94
C MET A 25 -21.21 -27.62 4.08
N ARG A 26 -21.47 -28.59 3.21
CA ARG A 26 -22.62 -28.61 2.29
C ARG A 26 -23.31 -29.95 2.37
N ASP A 27 -24.64 -30.00 2.19
CA ASP A 27 -25.50 -31.22 2.26
C ASP A 27 -25.06 -32.34 1.29
N LYS A 28 -24.39 -31.99 0.19
CA LYS A 28 -23.88 -32.97 -0.75
C LYS A 28 -22.61 -33.70 -0.30
N TRP A 29 -22.00 -33.33 0.83
CA TRP A 29 -20.73 -33.89 1.28
C TRP A 29 -20.80 -35.39 1.55
N ASP A 30 -21.87 -35.83 2.17
CA ASP A 30 -22.11 -37.23 2.50
C ASP A 30 -22.88 -38.00 1.41
N ARG A 31 -23.15 -37.37 0.27
CA ARG A 31 -23.84 -37.99 -0.85
C ARG A 31 -22.97 -39.07 -1.51
N VAL A 32 -23.45 -40.31 -1.56
CA VAL A 32 -22.76 -41.42 -2.22
C VAL A 32 -22.67 -41.18 -3.72
N THR A 33 -21.48 -41.29 -4.28
CA THR A 33 -21.17 -41.09 -5.70
C THR A 33 -20.10 -42.10 -6.11
N GLY A 34 -20.46 -43.14 -6.81
CA GLY A 34 -19.50 -44.20 -7.24
C GLY A 34 -18.86 -44.92 -6.06
N ASP A 35 -17.54 -44.95 -5.98
CA ASP A 35 -16.75 -45.71 -4.99
C ASP A 35 -16.61 -45.00 -3.61
N GLY A 36 -17.44 -44.00 -3.31
CA GLY A 36 -17.37 -43.28 -2.03
C GLY A 36 -18.35 -42.13 -1.92
N THR A 37 -18.22 -41.32 -0.86
CA THR A 37 -18.99 -40.09 -0.75
C THR A 37 -18.33 -38.95 -1.56
N TYR A 38 -19.13 -37.94 -1.91
CA TYR A 38 -18.60 -36.75 -2.59
C TYR A 38 -17.44 -36.11 -1.78
N GLY A 39 -17.53 -36.16 -0.46
CA GLY A 39 -16.46 -35.67 0.43
C GLY A 39 -15.19 -36.49 0.32
N THR A 40 -15.28 -37.83 0.43
CA THR A 40 -14.10 -38.70 0.35
C THR A 40 -13.41 -38.64 -1.01
N ILE A 41 -14.16 -38.55 -2.10
CA ILE A 41 -13.59 -38.41 -3.45
C ILE A 41 -12.89 -37.04 -3.58
N THR A 42 -13.51 -35.99 -3.05
CA THR A 42 -12.93 -34.62 -3.10
C THR A 42 -11.65 -34.51 -2.28
N ILE A 43 -11.60 -35.13 -1.10
CA ILE A 43 -10.40 -35.18 -0.26
C ILE A 43 -9.30 -35.98 -0.96
N ARG A 44 -9.60 -37.17 -1.45
CA ARG A 44 -8.63 -38.03 -2.14
C ARG A 44 -8.00 -37.33 -3.36
N ASN A 45 -8.78 -36.62 -4.15
CA ASN A 45 -8.27 -35.83 -5.28
C ASN A 45 -7.39 -34.68 -4.83
N ALA A 46 -7.71 -34.04 -3.72
CA ALA A 46 -6.89 -32.97 -3.16
C ALA A 46 -5.56 -33.48 -2.59
N VAL A 47 -5.56 -34.65 -1.95
CA VAL A 47 -4.35 -35.33 -1.44
C VAL A 47 -3.45 -35.79 -2.60
N LEU A 48 -4.04 -36.41 -3.65
CA LEU A 48 -3.28 -36.83 -4.82
C LEU A 48 -2.64 -35.67 -5.61
N SER A 49 -3.26 -34.50 -5.58
CA SER A 49 -2.74 -33.28 -6.22
C SER A 49 -1.79 -32.45 -5.35
N CYS A 50 -1.58 -32.86 -4.10
CA CYS A 50 -0.72 -32.13 -3.16
C CYS A 50 0.72 -32.63 -3.26
N HIS A 51 1.59 -31.86 -3.91
CA HIS A 51 3.00 -32.21 -4.12
C HIS A 51 3.90 -31.81 -2.96
N ASP A 52 3.45 -30.88 -2.10
CA ASP A 52 4.18 -30.39 -0.92
C ASP A 52 3.28 -30.46 0.32
N ILE A 53 3.87 -30.81 1.45
CA ILE A 53 3.20 -30.82 2.76
C ILE A 53 3.92 -29.89 3.73
N TYR A 54 3.15 -29.25 4.62
CA TYR A 54 3.71 -28.45 5.69
C TYR A 54 4.53 -29.33 6.64
N ARG A 55 5.82 -29.02 6.77
CA ARG A 55 6.73 -29.64 7.75
C ARG A 55 7.13 -28.55 8.74
N PRO A 56 6.63 -28.57 9.98
CA PRO A 56 7.09 -27.61 10.97
C PRO A 56 8.58 -27.78 11.20
N THR A 57 9.34 -26.72 10.96
CA THR A 57 10.76 -26.64 11.33
C THR A 57 10.81 -26.70 12.85
N ARG A 58 11.45 -27.73 13.41
CA ARG A 58 11.71 -27.82 14.85
C ARG A 58 12.59 -26.65 15.28
N GLN A 59 11.99 -25.55 15.67
CA GLN A 59 12.61 -24.51 16.52
C GLN A 59 11.55 -23.90 17.42
N THR A 60 11.81 -24.03 18.73
CA THR A 60 11.21 -23.41 19.90
C THR A 60 9.80 -23.84 20.34
N SER A 61 9.81 -24.54 21.42
CA SER A 61 8.73 -24.93 22.34
C SER A 61 8.03 -23.73 23.00
N SER A 62 7.26 -22.92 22.29
CA SER A 62 6.37 -21.95 22.93
C SER A 62 5.06 -21.64 22.19
N ALA A 63 4.86 -22.22 21.02
CA ALA A 63 3.65 -21.95 20.23
C ALA A 63 2.53 -23.02 20.38
N TYR A 64 2.76 -24.04 21.18
CA TYR A 64 1.81 -25.16 21.35
C TYR A 64 0.93 -25.05 22.58
N SER A 65 1.22 -24.12 23.52
CA SER A 65 0.37 -23.89 24.70
C SER A 65 -0.83 -22.98 24.45
N ASP A 66 -0.83 -22.21 23.35
CA ASP A 66 -1.91 -21.24 23.08
C ASP A 66 -3.09 -21.83 22.27
N PHE A 67 -2.97 -23.06 21.78
CA PHE A 67 -4.05 -23.72 21.03
C PHE A 67 -4.90 -24.71 21.83
N SER A 68 -4.48 -25.06 23.06
CA SER A 68 -5.24 -25.97 23.93
C SER A 68 -6.29 -25.27 24.81
N GLU A 69 -6.26 -23.92 24.92
CA GLU A 69 -7.22 -23.16 25.75
C GLU A 69 -8.46 -22.66 25.01
N ILE A 70 -8.65 -22.99 23.72
CA ILE A 70 -9.80 -22.50 22.96
C ILE A 70 -10.94 -23.55 22.85
N CYS A 71 -10.76 -24.76 23.40
CA CYS A 71 -11.73 -25.85 23.21
C CYS A 71 -12.44 -26.33 24.48
N ASP A 72 -12.25 -25.74 25.67
CA ASP A 72 -12.95 -26.15 26.89
C ASP A 72 -13.69 -24.96 27.51
N ASP A 73 -14.85 -24.65 26.96
CA ASP A 73 -15.96 -24.02 27.70
C ASP A 73 -17.27 -24.41 27.00
N GLU A 74 -18.12 -25.05 27.82
CA GLU A 74 -19.49 -25.54 27.60
C GLU A 74 -19.63 -27.03 27.23
N VAL A 75 -19.68 -27.89 28.28
CA VAL A 75 -20.83 -28.77 28.57
C VAL A 75 -20.76 -29.24 30.05
N ASP A 76 -21.64 -28.73 30.84
CA ASP A 76 -22.00 -29.27 32.15
C ASP A 76 -22.87 -30.53 32.04
N GLY A 77 -22.51 -31.51 32.86
CA GLY A 77 -23.48 -32.45 33.49
C GLY A 77 -23.69 -33.77 32.78
N ILE A 78 -23.16 -34.83 33.38
CA ILE A 78 -23.87 -35.96 33.94
C ILE A 78 -22.86 -37.03 34.43
N ASN A 79 -23.03 -37.40 35.71
CA ASN A 79 -22.35 -38.46 36.45
C ASN A 79 -22.40 -39.84 35.77
N SER A 80 -21.33 -40.64 35.97
CA SER A 80 -21.44 -41.92 36.70
C SER A 80 -20.09 -42.66 36.76
N ASP A 81 -19.82 -43.11 37.96
CA ASP A 81 -18.79 -44.00 38.46
C ASP A 81 -18.37 -45.19 37.58
N ALA A 82 -17.10 -45.54 37.62
CA ALA A 82 -16.63 -46.87 38.03
C ALA A 82 -15.11 -47.05 37.87
N ASP A 83 -14.48 -47.33 38.96
CA ASP A 83 -13.33 -48.15 39.35
C ASP A 83 -12.45 -48.82 38.25
N GLY A 84 -11.12 -48.83 38.54
CA GLY A 84 -10.19 -49.79 37.97
C GLY A 84 -8.72 -49.45 38.17
N GLU A 85 -8.16 -49.86 39.30
CA GLU A 85 -6.72 -49.99 39.63
C GLU A 85 -5.96 -50.80 38.57
N VAL A 86 -4.65 -50.58 38.43
CA VAL A 86 -3.49 -51.44 38.73
C VAL A 86 -2.23 -50.95 38.03
N ALA A 87 -1.29 -50.50 38.83
CA ALA A 87 0.08 -50.92 39.09
C ALA A 87 1.08 -51.15 37.95
N GLY A 88 2.22 -50.52 38.09
CA GLY A 88 3.46 -51.26 38.21
C GLY A 88 4.59 -50.92 37.23
N SER A 89 5.61 -50.44 37.84
CA SER A 89 7.04 -50.81 37.92
C SER A 89 8.02 -50.10 36.99
N ARG A 90 8.89 -49.35 37.58
CA ARG A 90 10.33 -49.51 37.89
C ARG A 90 11.21 -50.03 36.74
N ASN A 91 12.23 -49.26 36.42
CA ASN A 91 13.70 -49.48 36.64
C ASN A 91 14.50 -48.39 35.90
N GLU A 92 15.29 -47.58 36.59
CA GLU A 92 16.69 -47.72 37.04
C GLU A 92 17.65 -48.13 35.92
N SER A 93 18.65 -47.30 35.60
CA SER A 93 20.04 -47.30 36.03
C SER A 93 20.89 -46.56 34.97
N ALA A 94 21.65 -45.60 35.39
CA ALA A 94 23.07 -45.62 35.78
C ALA A 94 24.08 -45.56 34.63
N GLY A 95 24.98 -44.61 34.77
CA GLY A 95 26.36 -44.85 34.66
C GLY A 95 27.21 -43.84 33.91
N ASN A 96 27.94 -43.02 34.64
CA ASN A 96 29.41 -42.82 34.61
C ASN A 96 30.10 -42.57 33.29
N SER A 97 31.15 -41.76 33.12
CA SER A 97 32.22 -41.23 34.00
C SER A 97 33.26 -40.51 33.13
N ASN A 98 33.96 -39.56 33.74
CA ASN A 98 35.41 -39.24 33.60
C ASN A 98 35.94 -38.73 32.25
N GLY A 99 36.77 -37.73 32.23
CA GLY A 99 38.04 -37.44 32.83
C GLY A 99 38.64 -36.17 32.23
N ASN A 100 39.13 -35.34 33.04
CA ASN A 100 40.49 -34.99 33.42
C ASN A 100 41.47 -34.69 32.27
N SER A 101 42.11 -33.53 32.23
CA SER A 101 43.41 -33.21 32.84
C SER A 101 44.00 -31.89 32.32
N ASN A 102 44.37 -31.02 33.22
CA ASN A 102 45.68 -30.47 33.55
C ASN A 102 46.53 -29.72 32.51
N GLY A 103 47.07 -28.63 33.04
CA GLY A 103 48.39 -28.07 32.76
C GLY A 103 48.41 -26.55 33.01
N ASN A 104 48.68 -26.15 34.21
CA ASN A 104 49.78 -25.38 34.82
C ASN A 104 50.69 -24.62 33.84
N ASP A 105 51.04 -23.38 34.11
CA ASP A 105 52.03 -22.71 34.98
C ASP A 105 52.18 -21.27 34.46
N ASP A 106 52.58 -20.26 35.07
CA ASP A 106 53.01 -19.80 36.36
C ASP A 106 53.40 -18.30 36.27
N VAL A 107 53.16 -17.54 37.38
CA VAL A 107 54.03 -16.49 37.99
C VAL A 107 54.21 -15.16 37.23
N SER A 108 53.79 -14.00 37.70
CA SER A 108 54.26 -13.24 38.86
C SER A 108 53.67 -11.82 38.95
N ASN A 109 53.31 -11.51 40.15
CA ASN A 109 53.56 -10.33 40.96
C ASN A 109 53.31 -8.88 40.45
N GLY A 110 52.46 -8.18 41.19
CA GLY A 110 52.68 -6.74 41.42
C GLY A 110 51.43 -5.90 41.68
N GLY A 111 51.10 -5.64 42.94
CA GLY A 111 50.61 -4.30 43.34
C GLY A 111 49.12 -4.15 43.53
N SER A 112 48.75 -4.24 44.78
CA SER A 112 47.51 -3.69 45.38
C SER A 112 47.17 -2.28 44.91
N GLN A 113 45.98 -2.11 44.37
CA GLN A 113 45.12 -0.94 44.70
C GLN A 113 43.65 -1.35 44.60
N LYS A 114 43.07 -1.46 45.77
CA LYS A 114 41.60 -1.65 45.95
C LYS A 114 40.90 -0.41 45.47
N ASN A 115 40.27 -0.45 44.31
CA ASN A 115 39.30 0.59 43.93
C ASN A 115 37.90 0.18 44.31
N ASN A 116 37.36 0.91 45.26
CA ASN A 116 35.98 0.89 45.76
C ASN A 116 34.95 1.44 44.75
N SER A 117 35.08 1.18 43.46
CA SER A 117 34.17 1.73 42.44
C SER A 117 33.02 0.78 41.98
N LYS A 118 33.03 -0.48 42.44
CA LYS A 118 31.96 -1.45 42.06
C LYS A 118 30.72 -1.47 42.95
N LYS A 119 30.69 -0.74 44.08
CA LYS A 119 29.49 -0.64 44.93
C LYS A 119 28.61 0.58 44.63
N ASN A 120 29.10 1.59 43.94
CA ASN A 120 28.30 2.75 43.57
C ASN A 120 27.54 2.61 42.23
N SER A 121 27.95 1.73 41.33
CA SER A 121 27.23 1.53 40.08
C SER A 121 25.95 0.71 40.24
N LYS A 122 25.90 -0.20 41.24
CA LYS A 122 24.66 -0.95 41.57
C LYS A 122 23.63 -0.17 42.38
N LYS A 123 24.03 0.93 43.05
CA LYS A 123 23.12 1.81 43.78
C LYS A 123 22.53 2.91 42.88
N ASN A 124 23.17 3.27 41.77
CA ASN A 124 22.63 4.23 40.81
C ASN A 124 21.69 3.60 39.79
N SER A 125 21.80 2.30 39.51
CA SER A 125 20.87 1.59 38.60
C SER A 125 19.48 1.34 39.23
N SER A 126 19.33 1.49 40.55
CA SER A 126 18.04 1.38 41.24
C SER A 126 17.32 2.72 41.41
N LYS A 127 17.94 3.84 41.05
CA LYS A 127 17.36 5.19 41.16
C LYS A 127 16.74 5.75 39.88
N LEU A 128 17.02 5.16 38.71
CA LEU A 128 16.52 5.58 37.42
C LEU A 128 15.44 4.60 36.93
N ARG A 129 14.26 4.61 37.56
CA ARG A 129 13.02 4.06 36.98
C ARG A 129 12.05 5.19 36.69
N GLY A 130 12.54 6.31 36.15
CA GLY A 130 11.75 7.41 35.65
C GLY A 130 11.60 7.31 34.13
N ILE A 131 10.77 8.18 33.57
CA ILE A 131 10.48 8.26 32.14
C ILE A 131 11.76 8.41 31.29
N ASP A 132 12.80 9.11 31.82
CA ASP A 132 14.06 9.32 31.11
C ASP A 132 14.81 8.00 30.84
N ALA A 133 14.80 7.07 31.81
CA ALA A 133 15.44 5.76 31.63
C ALA A 133 14.67 4.87 30.64
N ILE A 134 13.35 4.98 30.61
CA ILE A 134 12.50 4.30 29.62
C ILE A 134 12.77 4.87 28.24
N GLN A 135 12.88 6.19 28.13
CA GLN A 135 13.20 6.85 26.85
C GLN A 135 14.61 6.48 26.36
N GLU A 136 15.61 6.44 27.23
CA GLU A 136 16.98 6.02 26.86
C GLU A 136 17.02 4.58 26.32
N GLU A 137 16.28 3.66 26.95
CA GLU A 137 16.16 2.28 26.45
C GLU A 137 15.46 2.23 25.10
N ARG A 138 14.44 3.06 24.85
CA ARG A 138 13.76 3.16 23.56
C ARG A 138 14.66 3.73 22.47
N ASP A 139 15.39 4.81 22.77
CA ASP A 139 16.38 5.38 21.86
C ASP A 139 17.49 4.37 21.51
N ARG A 140 17.85 3.49 22.47
CA ARG A 140 18.78 2.40 22.23
C ARG A 140 18.18 1.38 21.24
N ARG A 141 16.94 0.96 21.45
CA ARG A 141 16.24 0.01 20.56
C ARG A 141 16.10 0.56 19.15
N GLU A 142 15.78 1.85 19.01
CA GLU A 142 15.71 2.49 17.69
C GLU A 142 17.08 2.44 16.98
N ARG A 143 18.16 2.75 17.67
CA ARG A 143 19.54 2.66 17.14
C ARG A 143 19.94 1.24 16.76
N GLU A 144 19.42 0.23 17.44
CA GLU A 144 19.65 -1.19 17.17
C GLU A 144 18.73 -1.75 16.07
N GLY A 145 17.87 -0.91 15.46
CA GLY A 145 16.99 -1.28 14.35
C GLY A 145 15.71 -2.02 14.77
N TYR A 146 15.31 -1.94 16.04
CA TYR A 146 14.02 -2.45 16.49
C TYR A 146 12.85 -1.61 15.94
N ALA A 147 11.66 -2.22 15.91
CA ALA A 147 10.43 -1.56 15.48
C ALA A 147 10.19 -0.25 16.25
N PHE A 148 9.42 0.66 15.63
CA PHE A 148 9.15 1.97 16.17
C PHE A 148 8.77 1.94 17.67
N THR A 149 9.15 3.00 18.37
CA THR A 149 8.84 3.19 19.80
C THR A 149 8.16 4.54 20.01
N PRO A 150 7.24 4.68 21.01
CA PRO A 150 6.66 5.97 21.36
C PRO A 150 7.73 6.96 21.81
N ASP A 151 7.58 8.24 21.46
CA ASP A 151 8.48 9.29 21.96
C ASP A 151 7.87 9.97 23.20
N TYR A 152 8.35 9.60 24.36
CA TYR A 152 7.89 10.16 25.64
C TYR A 152 8.36 11.59 25.89
N ARG A 153 9.31 12.12 25.11
CA ARG A 153 9.71 13.53 25.15
C ARG A 153 8.58 14.47 24.73
N CYS A 154 7.61 13.94 23.98
CA CYS A 154 6.42 14.68 23.57
C CYS A 154 5.33 14.75 24.66
N LEU A 155 5.50 14.06 25.81
CA LEU A 155 4.57 14.14 26.92
C LEU A 155 4.67 15.52 27.59
N THR A 156 3.53 16.21 27.63
CA THR A 156 3.44 17.57 28.22
C THR A 156 3.03 17.53 29.69
N THR A 157 2.40 16.44 30.13
CA THR A 157 1.87 16.30 31.48
C THR A 157 2.77 15.39 32.31
N ARG A 158 3.27 15.88 33.42
CA ARG A 158 4.02 15.08 34.37
C ARG A 158 3.06 14.26 35.23
N ILE A 159 3.48 13.08 35.66
CA ILE A 159 2.66 12.19 36.48
C ILE A 159 2.28 12.82 37.84
N ASP A 160 3.18 13.61 38.43
CA ASP A 160 2.93 14.36 39.67
C ASP A 160 1.85 15.45 39.47
N ALA A 161 1.77 16.08 38.33
CA ALA A 161 0.74 17.08 38.02
C ALA A 161 -0.67 16.47 37.92
N LEU A 162 -0.79 15.18 37.55
CA LEU A 162 -2.06 14.44 37.56
C LEU A 162 -2.55 14.14 38.96
N ASN A 163 -1.66 14.16 39.94
CA ASN A 163 -1.94 13.87 41.34
C ASN A 163 -2.66 12.51 41.55
N PRO A 164 -2.05 11.37 41.09
CA PRO A 164 -2.70 10.06 40.98
C PRO A 164 -3.31 9.49 42.25
N HIS A 165 -2.77 9.88 43.43
CA HIS A 165 -3.17 9.33 44.73
C HIS A 165 -4.32 10.08 45.40
N SER A 166 -4.65 11.31 44.97
CA SER A 166 -5.64 12.16 45.61
C SER A 166 -6.61 12.85 44.67
N ASN A 167 -6.46 12.67 43.33
CA ASN A 167 -7.38 13.23 42.36
C ASN A 167 -8.67 12.38 42.30
N PRO A 168 -9.86 12.94 42.64
CA PRO A 168 -11.14 12.23 42.64
C PRO A 168 -11.49 11.59 41.28
N ARG A 169 -10.99 12.19 40.16
CA ARG A 169 -11.15 11.65 38.79
C ARG A 169 -10.62 10.23 38.66
N TYR A 170 -9.59 9.88 39.44
CA TYR A 170 -8.91 8.58 39.36
C TYR A 170 -9.26 7.64 40.49
N GLU A 171 -10.27 7.93 41.31
CA GLU A 171 -10.60 7.13 42.49
C GLU A 171 -11.01 5.69 42.18
N SER A 172 -11.78 5.50 41.10
CA SER A 172 -12.16 4.16 40.61
C SER A 172 -10.94 3.38 40.13
N PHE A 173 -10.85 2.10 40.50
CA PHE A 173 -9.72 1.26 40.12
C PHE A 173 -9.65 1.05 38.60
N GLN A 174 -10.74 0.66 37.94
CA GLN A 174 -10.73 0.36 36.51
C GLN A 174 -10.82 1.65 35.69
N ILE A 175 -11.93 2.35 35.79
CA ILE A 175 -12.18 3.59 35.00
C ILE A 175 -11.13 4.66 35.32
N GLY A 176 -10.80 4.87 36.61
CA GLY A 176 -9.81 5.89 36.98
C GLY A 176 -8.39 5.57 36.50
N ASN A 177 -7.99 4.29 36.41
CA ASN A 177 -6.70 3.96 35.80
C ASN A 177 -6.71 4.19 34.28
N ALA A 178 -7.82 3.89 33.60
CA ALA A 178 -7.96 4.18 32.16
C ALA A 178 -7.91 5.68 31.87
N MET A 179 -8.65 6.49 32.66
CA MET A 179 -8.61 7.95 32.55
C MET A 179 -7.21 8.51 32.81
N MET A 180 -6.52 7.99 33.83
CA MET A 180 -5.17 8.42 34.17
C MET A 180 -4.17 8.08 33.06
N PHE A 181 -4.30 6.88 32.47
CA PHE A 181 -3.50 6.45 31.32
C PHE A 181 -3.71 7.40 30.11
N VAL A 182 -4.97 7.71 29.80
CA VAL A 182 -5.30 8.67 28.72
C VAL A 182 -4.76 10.06 29.04
N ASP A 183 -5.03 10.60 30.22
CA ASP A 183 -4.60 11.96 30.57
C ASP A 183 -3.05 12.10 30.56
N TYR A 184 -2.33 11.02 30.86
CA TYR A 184 -0.89 10.98 30.82
C TYR A 184 -0.33 10.89 29.40
N TYR A 185 -0.87 9.98 28.58
CA TYR A 185 -0.36 9.70 27.25
C TYR A 185 -1.08 10.42 26.12
N ARG A 186 -2.10 11.23 26.40
CA ARG A 186 -2.92 11.95 25.41
C ARG A 186 -2.15 12.59 24.26
N PRO A 187 -0.98 13.26 24.48
CA PRO A 187 -0.24 13.88 23.38
C PRO A 187 0.28 12.91 22.32
N ILE A 188 0.41 11.63 22.66
CA ILE A 188 1.08 10.63 21.82
C ILE A 188 0.26 9.36 21.55
N ILE A 189 -1.00 9.30 21.99
CA ILE A 189 -1.91 8.19 21.71
C ILE A 189 -3.21 8.70 21.10
N LEU A 190 -3.73 7.97 20.11
CA LEU A 190 -5.05 8.20 19.52
C LEU A 190 -5.71 6.84 19.25
N MET A 191 -7.03 6.81 19.25
CA MET A 191 -7.83 5.64 18.93
C MET A 191 -8.70 5.92 17.70
N ASN A 192 -8.47 5.18 16.63
CA ASN A 192 -9.37 5.22 15.48
C ASN A 192 -10.50 4.20 15.68
N ALA A 193 -11.70 4.71 15.95
CA ALA A 193 -12.85 3.88 16.25
C ALA A 193 -13.31 3.04 15.05
N THR A 194 -13.27 3.60 13.83
CA THR A 194 -13.70 2.92 12.60
C THR A 194 -12.86 1.67 12.31
N ARG A 195 -11.55 1.75 12.50
CA ARG A 195 -10.61 0.64 12.29
C ARG A 195 -10.38 -0.19 13.55
N ASN A 196 -10.86 0.25 14.72
CA ASN A 196 -10.53 -0.31 16.03
C ASN A 196 -9.00 -0.47 16.21
N CYS A 197 -8.27 0.60 15.94
CA CYS A 197 -6.81 0.59 15.87
C CYS A 197 -6.23 1.78 16.62
N TRP A 198 -5.24 1.51 17.47
CA TRP A 198 -4.47 2.54 18.12
C TRP A 198 -3.49 3.21 17.15
N TYR A 199 -3.26 4.48 17.37
CA TYR A 199 -2.17 5.24 16.77
C TYR A 199 -1.28 5.79 17.86
N VAL A 200 0.02 5.63 17.68
CA VAL A 200 1.02 6.09 18.64
C VAL A 200 2.03 6.98 17.91
N TYR A 201 2.36 8.12 18.51
CA TYR A 201 3.32 9.07 17.97
C TYR A 201 4.75 8.68 18.33
N ASP A 202 5.63 8.54 17.34
CA ASP A 202 7.03 8.11 17.50
C ASP A 202 8.04 9.29 17.58
N GLY A 203 7.54 10.53 17.72
CA GLY A 203 8.34 11.74 17.68
C GLY A 203 8.40 12.40 16.30
N ARG A 204 7.96 11.68 15.25
CA ARG A 204 7.99 12.16 13.85
C ARG A 204 6.67 11.97 13.13
N VAL A 205 6.00 10.82 13.38
CA VAL A 205 4.73 10.45 12.74
C VAL A 205 3.84 9.63 13.67
N TRP A 206 2.57 9.59 13.32
CA TRP A 206 1.60 8.67 13.92
C TRP A 206 1.69 7.30 13.26
N ARG A 207 2.03 6.28 14.05
CA ARG A 207 2.10 4.87 13.62
C ARG A 207 0.87 4.10 14.07
N SER A 208 0.30 3.32 13.17
CA SER A 208 -0.81 2.41 13.54
C SER A 208 -0.29 1.20 14.34
N ASP A 209 -0.93 0.92 15.47
CA ASP A 209 -0.69 -0.24 16.33
C ASP A 209 -1.91 -1.17 16.25
N THR A 210 -2.03 -1.91 15.14
CA THR A 210 -3.20 -2.74 14.80
C THR A 210 -3.46 -3.87 15.78
N HIS A 211 -2.43 -4.33 16.47
CA HIS A 211 -2.53 -5.42 17.45
C HIS A 211 -2.44 -4.94 18.90
N GLY A 212 -2.30 -3.63 19.14
CA GLY A 212 -2.19 -3.04 20.46
C GLY A 212 -0.90 -3.41 21.22
N LEU A 213 0.13 -3.90 20.49
CA LEU A 213 1.38 -4.36 21.13
C LEU A 213 2.16 -3.20 21.75
N THR A 214 2.22 -2.07 21.03
CA THR A 214 2.89 -0.86 21.54
C THR A 214 2.16 -0.30 22.74
N ILE A 215 0.83 -0.23 22.69
CA ILE A 215 -0.01 0.18 23.83
C ILE A 215 0.14 -0.76 25.03
N ALA A 216 0.25 -2.06 24.79
CA ALA A 216 0.50 -3.03 25.88
C ALA A 216 1.86 -2.81 26.57
N GLU A 217 2.91 -2.46 25.81
CA GLU A 217 4.21 -2.07 26.39
C GLU A 217 4.10 -0.72 27.12
N MET A 218 3.41 0.27 26.56
CA MET A 218 3.15 1.54 27.25
C MET A 218 2.38 1.34 28.56
N ALA A 219 1.48 0.36 28.63
CA ALA A 219 0.77 0.02 29.88
C ALA A 219 1.72 -0.60 30.93
N LYS A 220 2.75 -1.35 30.52
CA LYS A 220 3.80 -1.82 31.45
C LYS A 220 4.68 -0.67 31.93
N ASP A 221 5.07 0.23 31.02
CA ASP A 221 5.83 1.43 31.37
C ASP A 221 5.04 2.31 32.35
N PHE A 222 3.73 2.46 32.12
CA PHE A 222 2.84 3.21 33.00
C PHE A 222 2.80 2.64 34.42
N HIS A 223 2.72 1.31 34.55
CA HIS A 223 2.84 0.64 35.84
C HIS A 223 4.16 1.00 36.54
N GLY A 224 5.29 0.95 35.82
CA GLY A 224 6.60 1.35 36.34
C GLY A 224 6.66 2.81 36.78
N ILE A 225 6.05 3.71 35.99
CA ILE A 225 5.95 5.16 36.31
C ILE A 225 5.14 5.38 37.58
N LEU A 226 4.01 4.69 37.74
CA LEU A 226 3.17 4.78 38.95
C LEU A 226 3.89 4.25 40.19
N LEU A 227 4.65 3.14 40.08
CA LEU A 227 5.50 2.64 41.15
C LEU A 227 6.59 3.65 41.56
N ALA A 228 7.22 4.29 40.57
CA ALA A 228 8.19 5.35 40.85
C ALA A 228 7.54 6.54 41.56
N PHE A 229 6.36 6.96 41.09
CA PHE A 229 5.58 8.04 41.71
C PHE A 229 5.18 7.69 43.16
N ALA A 230 4.80 6.44 43.47
CA ALA A 230 4.45 6.01 44.83
C ALA A 230 5.54 6.35 45.85
N ASN A 231 6.82 6.33 45.43
CA ASN A 231 7.95 6.65 46.31
C ASN A 231 8.05 8.17 46.64
N THR A 232 7.29 9.01 45.97
CA THR A 232 7.23 10.45 46.26
C THR A 232 6.13 10.80 47.27
N ILE A 233 5.23 9.88 47.58
CA ILE A 233 4.13 10.07 48.54
C ILE A 233 4.70 10.03 49.94
N THR A 234 4.52 11.11 50.69
CA THR A 234 5.08 11.29 52.04
C THR A 234 4.28 10.55 53.11
N SER A 235 2.95 10.48 52.99
CA SER A 235 2.08 9.77 53.92
C SER A 235 2.17 8.25 53.71
N GLU A 236 2.61 7.50 54.71
CA GLU A 236 2.77 6.04 54.66
C GLU A 236 1.45 5.34 54.30
N ASP A 237 0.36 5.69 55.00
CA ASP A 237 -0.97 5.08 54.78
C ASP A 237 -1.47 5.35 53.34
N THR A 238 -1.21 6.55 52.83
CA THR A 238 -1.61 6.92 51.46
C THR A 238 -0.77 6.18 50.43
N ARG A 239 0.54 6.08 50.69
CA ARG A 239 1.49 5.34 49.86
C ARG A 239 1.12 3.87 49.78
N GLU A 240 0.82 3.23 50.94
CA GLU A 240 0.45 1.82 50.98
C GLU A 240 -0.87 1.53 50.23
N ARG A 241 -1.89 2.37 50.41
CA ARG A 241 -3.16 2.27 49.67
C ARG A 241 -2.94 2.43 48.16
N PHE A 242 -2.10 3.40 47.75
CA PHE A 242 -1.78 3.63 46.36
C PHE A 242 -0.98 2.46 45.75
N LEU A 243 0.02 1.93 46.48
CA LEU A 243 0.79 0.76 46.05
C LEU A 243 -0.10 -0.48 45.84
N LYS A 244 -1.00 -0.80 46.80
CA LYS A 244 -1.96 -1.91 46.64
C LYS A 244 -2.83 -1.79 45.37
N ARG A 245 -3.09 -0.57 44.96
CA ARG A 245 -3.80 -0.29 43.70
C ARG A 245 -2.90 -0.53 42.49
N VAL A 246 -1.70 0.01 42.51
CA VAL A 246 -0.75 -0.04 41.39
C VAL A 246 -0.25 -1.46 41.14
N GLU A 247 0.02 -2.23 42.18
CA GLU A 247 0.46 -3.62 42.10
C GLU A 247 -0.49 -4.54 41.33
N LYS A 248 -1.79 -4.25 41.32
CA LYS A 248 -2.73 -5.00 40.46
C LYS A 248 -2.42 -4.86 38.97
N LEU A 249 -1.85 -3.73 38.54
CA LEU A 249 -1.45 -3.51 37.15
C LEU A 249 -0.22 -4.35 36.72
N ASP A 250 0.45 -5.04 37.66
CA ASP A 250 1.45 -6.05 37.31
C ASP A 250 0.83 -7.24 36.53
N GLN A 251 -0.46 -7.54 36.79
CA GLN A 251 -1.18 -8.59 36.10
C GLN A 251 -1.68 -8.10 34.73
N LYS A 252 -1.42 -8.87 33.65
CA LYS A 252 -1.86 -8.59 32.29
C LYS A 252 -3.35 -8.24 32.21
N LYS A 253 -4.21 -9.03 32.85
CA LYS A 253 -5.67 -8.85 32.88
C LYS A 253 -6.09 -7.40 33.17
N PHE A 254 -5.50 -6.78 34.18
CA PHE A 254 -5.88 -5.42 34.58
C PHE A 254 -5.30 -4.36 33.62
N ARG A 255 -4.15 -4.60 33.02
CA ARG A 255 -3.63 -3.73 31.96
C ARG A 255 -4.50 -3.80 30.71
N ASP A 256 -4.93 -4.99 30.30
CA ASP A 256 -5.82 -5.16 29.14
C ASP A 256 -7.17 -4.46 29.37
N ILE A 257 -7.76 -4.57 30.57
CA ILE A 257 -8.98 -3.82 30.91
C ILE A 257 -8.72 -2.31 30.84
N MET A 258 -7.63 -1.84 31.46
CA MET A 258 -7.27 -0.40 31.46
C MET A 258 -7.11 0.15 30.03
N THR A 259 -6.37 -0.54 29.17
CA THR A 259 -6.15 -0.08 27.78
C THR A 259 -7.41 -0.18 26.94
N LYS A 260 -8.26 -1.19 27.17
CA LYS A 260 -9.55 -1.31 26.49
C LYS A 260 -10.50 -0.19 26.87
N ASP A 261 -10.60 0.13 28.15
CA ASP A 261 -11.42 1.25 28.64
C ASP A 261 -10.85 2.59 28.17
N ALA A 262 -9.52 2.74 28.16
CA ALA A 262 -8.85 3.92 27.64
C ALA A 262 -9.19 4.19 26.16
N GLY A 263 -9.28 3.13 25.33
CA GLY A 263 -9.66 3.25 23.92
C GLY A 263 -11.09 3.76 23.69
N ALA A 264 -11.94 3.69 24.73
CA ALA A 264 -13.29 4.23 24.68
C ALA A 264 -13.39 5.73 25.02
N ASP A 265 -12.28 6.36 25.48
CA ASP A 265 -12.26 7.78 25.84
C ASP A 265 -12.40 8.69 24.61
N ASP A 266 -13.42 9.57 24.63
CA ASP A 266 -13.72 10.47 23.52
C ASP A 266 -12.59 11.47 23.22
N SER A 267 -11.75 11.79 24.19
CA SER A 267 -10.69 12.79 24.04
C SER A 267 -9.51 12.35 23.16
N ILE A 268 -9.40 11.05 22.89
CA ILE A 268 -8.36 10.46 22.03
C ILE A 268 -8.93 9.80 20.77
N LYS A 269 -10.26 9.86 20.57
CA LYS A 269 -10.88 9.33 19.37
C LYS A 269 -10.55 10.19 18.15
N VAL A 270 -10.26 9.54 17.04
CA VAL A 270 -9.91 10.18 15.77
C VAL A 270 -10.48 9.39 14.61
N GLU A 271 -10.95 10.08 13.59
CA GLU A 271 -11.35 9.49 12.32
C GLU A 271 -10.18 9.45 11.32
N MET A 272 -10.28 8.58 10.31
CA MET A 272 -9.20 8.40 9.32
C MET A 272 -8.87 9.65 8.52
N ASP A 273 -9.86 10.49 8.26
CA ASP A 273 -9.73 11.72 7.49
C ASP A 273 -9.04 12.86 8.25
N ALA A 274 -8.82 12.70 9.55
CA ALA A 274 -8.01 13.62 10.35
C ALA A 274 -6.52 13.51 10.03
N PHE A 275 -6.07 12.30 9.63
CA PHE A 275 -4.67 12.07 9.28
C PHE A 275 -4.34 12.54 7.87
N ASP A 276 -3.11 13.04 7.69
CA ASP A 276 -2.54 13.47 6.41
C ASP A 276 -3.45 14.47 5.65
N ARG A 277 -4.24 15.26 6.38
CA ARG A 277 -5.24 16.20 5.84
C ARG A 277 -4.60 17.39 5.14
N ASP A 278 -3.49 17.87 5.68
CA ASP A 278 -2.75 18.98 5.07
C ASP A 278 -2.00 18.50 3.83
N LYS A 279 -2.41 19.00 2.68
CA LYS A 279 -1.87 18.66 1.37
C LYS A 279 -0.49 19.27 1.11
N TYR A 280 -0.10 20.27 1.87
CA TYR A 280 1.09 21.08 1.62
C TYR A 280 2.18 20.94 2.69
N THR A 281 1.93 20.26 3.78
CA THR A 281 2.95 19.90 4.75
C THR A 281 3.67 18.62 4.29
N PHE A 282 4.98 18.70 4.07
CA PHE A 282 5.84 17.56 3.72
C PHE A 282 6.75 17.21 4.90
N ASN A 283 6.71 15.97 5.35
CA ASN A 283 7.44 15.49 6.51
C ASN A 283 8.76 14.86 6.07
N CYS A 284 9.87 15.51 6.41
CA CYS A 284 11.23 15.02 6.22
C CYS A 284 11.69 14.26 7.48
N HIS A 285 12.80 13.56 7.39
CA HIS A 285 13.36 12.83 8.53
C HIS A 285 13.72 13.73 9.72
N ASN A 286 14.19 14.95 9.47
CA ASN A 286 14.64 15.90 10.48
C ASN A 286 13.65 17.05 10.80
N GLY A 287 12.44 17.04 10.21
CA GLY A 287 11.42 18.07 10.45
C GLY A 287 10.39 18.15 9.34
N THR A 288 9.47 19.08 9.45
CA THR A 288 8.38 19.31 8.48
C THR A 288 8.59 20.58 7.68
N ILE A 289 8.30 20.53 6.38
CA ILE A 289 8.36 21.67 5.45
C ILE A 289 6.94 22.03 5.03
N ASN A 290 6.58 23.29 5.14
CA ASN A 290 5.41 23.81 4.46
C ASN A 290 5.78 24.13 3.01
N LEU A 291 5.21 23.40 2.05
CA LEU A 291 5.55 23.54 0.63
C LEU A 291 5.18 24.89 0.03
N LEU A 292 4.16 25.59 0.58
CA LEU A 292 3.70 26.90 0.10
C LEU A 292 4.61 28.03 0.57
N THR A 293 5.06 27.97 1.83
CA THR A 293 5.87 29.04 2.43
C THR A 293 7.38 28.76 2.43
N GLY A 294 7.76 27.48 2.25
CA GLY A 294 9.14 27.02 2.41
C GLY A 294 9.62 26.97 3.86
N GLU A 295 8.73 27.22 4.84
CA GLU A 295 9.06 27.17 6.25
C GLU A 295 9.39 25.74 6.69
N PHE A 296 10.55 25.58 7.35
CA PHE A 296 10.98 24.32 7.96
C PHE A 296 10.90 24.40 9.47
N ARG A 297 10.26 23.44 10.11
CA ARG A 297 10.09 23.38 11.56
C ARG A 297 10.23 21.97 12.11
N LYS A 298 10.32 21.84 13.43
CA LYS A 298 10.32 20.54 14.11
C LYS A 298 8.99 19.81 13.92
N HIS A 299 9.06 18.49 14.01
CA HIS A 299 7.87 17.64 14.04
C HIS A 299 6.92 18.02 15.17
N SER A 300 5.62 17.84 14.93
CA SER A 300 4.58 18.03 15.94
C SER A 300 3.50 16.96 15.84
N PRO A 301 3.05 16.38 16.96
CA PRO A 301 1.92 15.44 16.95
C PRO A 301 0.63 16.10 16.44
N SER A 302 0.48 17.42 16.57
CA SER A 302 -0.66 18.18 16.08
C SER A 302 -0.78 18.26 14.56
N ASP A 303 0.25 17.84 13.82
CA ASP A 303 0.23 17.77 12.36
C ASP A 303 -0.56 16.56 11.83
N PHE A 304 -0.84 15.59 12.68
CA PHE A 304 -1.56 14.35 12.33
C PHE A 304 -0.98 13.62 11.11
N LEU A 305 0.36 13.69 10.92
CA LEU A 305 1.03 13.06 9.79
C LEU A 305 1.29 11.57 10.08
N THR A 306 0.97 10.72 9.11
CA THR A 306 1.29 9.27 9.12
C THR A 306 2.37 8.89 8.13
N LYS A 307 2.81 9.83 7.29
CA LYS A 307 3.81 9.62 6.24
C LYS A 307 5.06 10.44 6.55
N ILE A 308 6.20 9.90 6.16
CA ILE A 308 7.49 10.55 6.32
C ILE A 308 8.40 10.19 5.15
N SER A 309 9.22 11.13 4.72
CA SER A 309 10.41 10.92 3.91
C SER A 309 11.58 10.62 4.85
N GLU A 310 12.33 9.57 4.58
CA GLU A 310 13.54 9.23 5.37
C GLU A 310 14.76 10.10 4.99
N VAL A 311 14.52 11.19 4.29
CA VAL A 311 15.57 12.11 3.81
C VAL A 311 15.60 13.37 4.66
N ASP A 312 16.80 13.77 5.09
CA ASP A 312 17.01 15.03 5.78
C ASP A 312 16.87 16.22 4.82
N TYR A 313 16.12 17.21 5.24
CA TYR A 313 16.16 18.50 4.57
C TYR A 313 17.40 19.28 5.00
N VAL A 314 18.30 19.51 4.05
CA VAL A 314 19.50 20.33 4.24
C VAL A 314 19.40 21.54 3.30
N PRO A 315 19.17 22.76 3.83
CA PRO A 315 19.04 23.95 3.00
C PRO A 315 20.26 24.11 2.05
N LYS A 316 19.99 24.42 0.79
CA LYS A 316 21.01 24.65 -0.26
C LYS A 316 21.85 23.41 -0.64
N ALA A 317 21.57 22.21 -0.15
CA ALA A 317 22.21 21.01 -0.66
C ALA A 317 21.90 20.84 -2.16
N ILE A 318 22.88 20.44 -2.95
CA ILE A 318 22.79 20.22 -4.40
C ILE A 318 23.44 18.86 -4.70
N CYS A 319 22.83 18.10 -5.59
CA CYS A 319 23.44 16.91 -6.17
C CYS A 319 23.77 17.17 -7.64
N GLU A 320 24.99 17.61 -7.93
CA GLU A 320 25.46 17.95 -9.29
C GLU A 320 25.33 16.75 -10.25
N ARG A 321 25.57 15.54 -9.78
CA ARG A 321 25.43 14.33 -10.60
C ARG A 321 23.98 14.07 -11.01
N TRP A 322 23.00 14.48 -10.17
CA TRP A 322 21.58 14.40 -10.51
C TRP A 322 21.22 15.39 -11.64
N LEU A 323 21.70 16.62 -11.56
CA LEU A 323 21.47 17.62 -12.59
C LEU A 323 22.03 17.16 -13.94
N LYS A 324 23.27 16.65 -13.92
CA LYS A 324 23.89 16.05 -15.10
C LYS A 324 23.11 14.84 -15.64
N PHE A 325 22.62 13.97 -14.74
CA PHE A 325 21.83 12.81 -15.13
C PHE A 325 20.51 13.22 -15.79
N MET A 326 19.82 14.25 -15.30
CA MET A 326 18.61 14.78 -15.92
C MET A 326 18.90 15.35 -17.32
N ASP A 327 20.00 16.06 -17.48
CA ASP A 327 20.45 16.57 -18.77
C ASP A 327 20.76 15.44 -19.78
N GLU A 328 21.51 14.43 -19.34
CA GLU A 328 21.83 13.23 -20.13
C GLU A 328 20.57 12.49 -20.57
N VAL A 329 19.63 12.24 -19.67
CA VAL A 329 18.37 11.50 -19.92
C VAL A 329 17.45 12.26 -20.86
N MET A 330 17.35 13.58 -20.71
CA MET A 330 16.49 14.44 -21.51
C MET A 330 17.19 14.99 -22.75
N GLN A 331 18.48 14.63 -22.97
CA GLN A 331 19.26 15.03 -24.13
C GLN A 331 19.38 16.56 -24.31
N GLY A 332 19.55 17.29 -23.18
CA GLY A 332 19.67 18.75 -23.18
C GLY A 332 18.35 19.52 -23.39
N ASP A 333 17.19 18.83 -23.45
CA ASP A 333 15.88 19.50 -23.57
C ASP A 333 15.50 20.11 -22.21
N THR A 334 15.85 21.38 -22.02
CA THR A 334 15.64 22.12 -20.76
C THR A 334 14.17 22.27 -20.41
N ASP A 335 13.28 22.41 -21.39
CA ASP A 335 11.84 22.54 -21.17
C ASP A 335 11.25 21.22 -20.67
N ARG A 336 11.73 20.10 -21.20
CA ARG A 336 11.33 18.75 -20.73
C ARG A 336 11.86 18.46 -19.35
N ILE A 337 13.11 18.84 -19.03
CA ILE A 337 13.68 18.73 -17.68
C ILE A 337 12.82 19.53 -16.70
N ARG A 338 12.53 20.78 -17.02
CA ARG A 338 11.72 21.68 -16.21
C ARG A 338 10.30 21.13 -15.99
N PHE A 339 9.68 20.60 -17.04
CA PHE A 339 8.35 19.97 -16.94
C PHE A 339 8.37 18.75 -16.03
N LEU A 340 9.35 17.84 -16.18
CA LEU A 340 9.50 16.68 -15.29
C LEU A 340 9.73 17.11 -13.84
N GLN A 341 10.57 18.12 -13.62
CA GLN A 341 10.83 18.68 -12.29
C GLN A 341 9.55 19.22 -11.64
N LYS A 342 8.77 20.01 -12.38
CA LYS A 342 7.45 20.50 -11.92
C LYS A 342 6.46 19.36 -11.67
N ALA A 343 6.42 18.33 -12.52
CA ALA A 343 5.54 17.17 -12.34
C ALA A 343 5.86 16.37 -11.07
N ILE A 344 7.15 16.16 -10.80
CA ILE A 344 7.63 15.53 -9.57
C ILE A 344 7.35 16.45 -8.36
N GLY A 345 7.61 17.74 -8.49
CA GLY A 345 7.29 18.74 -7.47
C GLY A 345 5.80 18.76 -7.12
N TYR A 346 4.93 18.78 -8.14
CA TYR A 346 3.48 18.65 -7.95
C TYR A 346 3.13 17.37 -7.15
N ALA A 347 3.84 16.27 -7.42
CA ALA A 347 3.64 15.01 -6.70
C ALA A 347 4.16 15.04 -5.25
N MET A 348 4.92 16.02 -4.81
CA MET A 348 5.25 16.20 -3.40
C MET A 348 4.07 16.70 -2.56
N SER A 349 3.10 17.37 -3.19
CA SER A 349 1.88 17.83 -2.52
C SER A 349 0.77 16.78 -2.57
N GLY A 350 -0.25 16.93 -1.72
CA GLY A 350 -1.51 16.19 -1.81
C GLY A 350 -2.54 16.83 -2.74
N ASP A 351 -2.14 17.84 -3.52
CA ASP A 351 -3.03 18.54 -4.45
C ASP A 351 -3.28 17.70 -5.70
N THR A 352 -4.55 17.59 -6.12
CA THR A 352 -4.99 16.80 -7.28
C THR A 352 -5.81 17.61 -8.28
N ARG A 353 -5.78 18.96 -8.18
CA ARG A 353 -6.61 19.86 -9.00
C ARG A 353 -6.41 19.72 -10.51
N LEU A 354 -5.24 19.28 -10.96
CA LEU A 354 -4.96 19.09 -12.39
C LEU A 354 -5.52 17.78 -12.94
N GLU A 355 -6.00 16.90 -12.08
CA GLU A 355 -6.63 15.61 -12.44
C GLU A 355 -5.86 14.81 -13.50
N CYS A 356 -4.54 14.86 -13.51
CA CYS A 356 -3.70 14.28 -14.56
C CYS A 356 -2.84 13.11 -14.07
N MET A 357 -2.37 12.32 -15.03
CA MET A 357 -1.40 11.25 -14.86
C MET A 357 -0.24 11.44 -15.84
N PHE A 358 0.94 10.97 -15.45
CA PHE A 358 2.15 11.09 -16.22
C PHE A 358 2.60 9.72 -16.72
N ILE A 359 2.94 9.62 -17.99
CA ILE A 359 3.48 8.41 -18.61
C ILE A 359 4.90 8.70 -19.07
N LEU A 360 5.88 8.13 -18.36
CA LEU A 360 7.29 8.17 -18.73
C LEU A 360 7.51 7.10 -19.80
N TYR A 361 7.59 7.53 -21.04
CA TYR A 361 7.66 6.63 -22.17
C TYR A 361 9.04 6.63 -22.85
N GLY A 362 9.54 5.46 -23.14
CA GLY A 362 10.71 5.29 -23.97
C GLY A 362 10.70 3.92 -24.62
N ALA A 363 10.66 3.89 -25.96
CA ALA A 363 10.53 2.66 -26.75
C ALA A 363 11.65 1.63 -26.49
N THR A 364 12.81 2.10 -26.01
CA THR A 364 13.95 1.24 -25.68
C THR A 364 14.11 1.10 -24.17
N SER A 365 14.82 0.06 -23.74
CA SER A 365 15.32 -0.07 -22.36
C SER A 365 16.55 0.84 -22.13
N ARG A 366 17.00 0.94 -20.88
CA ARG A 366 18.21 1.71 -20.49
C ARG A 366 18.14 3.20 -20.87
N ASN A 367 17.05 3.84 -20.56
CA ASN A 367 16.76 5.25 -20.86
C ASN A 367 16.64 6.13 -19.60
N GLY A 368 16.97 5.60 -18.43
CA GLY A 368 16.98 6.36 -17.19
C GLY A 368 15.64 6.40 -16.44
N LYS A 369 14.50 5.97 -17.01
CA LYS A 369 13.17 5.97 -16.34
C LYS A 369 13.21 5.34 -14.96
N GLY A 370 13.65 4.06 -14.88
CA GLY A 370 13.66 3.33 -13.64
C GLY A 370 14.56 3.96 -12.56
N THR A 371 15.73 4.50 -12.96
CA THR A 371 16.61 5.22 -12.03
C THR A 371 15.95 6.49 -11.49
N THR A 372 15.30 7.26 -12.36
CA THR A 372 14.55 8.46 -11.98
C THR A 372 13.45 8.12 -10.99
N MET A 373 12.59 7.15 -11.31
CA MET A 373 11.45 6.81 -10.46
C MET A 373 11.86 6.18 -9.13
N GLU A 374 12.87 5.30 -9.12
CA GLU A 374 13.38 4.71 -7.89
C GLU A 374 13.96 5.77 -6.94
N THR A 375 14.74 6.72 -7.47
CA THR A 375 15.30 7.82 -6.68
C THR A 375 14.20 8.73 -6.11
N VAL A 376 13.22 9.11 -6.93
CA VAL A 376 12.10 9.94 -6.50
C VAL A 376 11.23 9.23 -5.44
N LEU A 377 10.93 7.95 -5.63
CA LEU A 377 10.18 7.18 -4.62
C LEU A 377 10.94 7.06 -3.30
N ARG A 378 12.26 6.95 -3.34
CA ARG A 378 13.10 6.96 -2.13
C ARG A 378 13.01 8.30 -1.40
N ILE A 379 13.05 9.43 -2.13
CA ILE A 379 12.86 10.76 -1.54
C ILE A 379 11.48 10.91 -0.94
N LEU A 380 10.45 10.43 -1.62
CA LEU A 380 9.09 10.51 -1.12
C LEU A 380 8.83 9.59 0.09
N GLY A 381 9.60 8.52 0.25
CA GLY A 381 9.46 7.59 1.37
C GLY A 381 8.03 7.10 1.54
N GLY A 382 7.42 7.39 2.70
CA GLY A 382 6.04 7.02 3.01
C GLY A 382 4.98 7.62 2.08
N TYR A 383 5.27 8.72 1.39
CA TYR A 383 4.38 9.38 0.42
C TYR A 383 4.42 8.75 -0.97
N GLY A 384 5.46 7.97 -1.29
CA GLY A 384 5.60 7.23 -2.53
C GLY A 384 5.07 5.80 -2.40
N ARG A 385 4.36 5.30 -3.41
CA ARG A 385 3.89 3.92 -3.47
C ARG A 385 4.10 3.34 -4.86
N THR A 386 4.38 2.04 -4.90
CA THR A 386 4.37 1.28 -6.15
C THR A 386 3.11 0.45 -6.20
N ALA A 387 2.46 0.42 -7.35
CA ALA A 387 1.26 -0.36 -7.59
C ALA A 387 1.46 -1.31 -8.77
N LYS A 388 0.73 -2.43 -8.76
CA LYS A 388 0.76 -3.39 -9.85
C LYS A 388 0.02 -2.84 -11.06
N PRO A 389 0.46 -3.13 -12.31
CA PRO A 389 -0.24 -2.73 -13.52
C PRO A 389 -1.70 -3.18 -13.58
N ASP A 390 -2.01 -4.36 -13.02
CA ASP A 390 -3.37 -4.92 -12.99
C ASP A 390 -4.37 -4.02 -12.27
N MET A 391 -3.91 -3.16 -11.36
CA MET A 391 -4.77 -2.20 -10.66
C MET A 391 -5.46 -1.22 -11.62
N LEU A 392 -4.81 -0.83 -12.73
CA LEU A 392 -5.40 0.04 -13.76
C LEU A 392 -5.90 -0.73 -14.98
N SER A 393 -5.78 -2.06 -15.02
CA SER A 393 -6.15 -2.87 -16.18
C SER A 393 -7.67 -3.00 -16.33
N ALA A 394 -8.16 -2.83 -17.55
CA ALA A 394 -9.57 -3.11 -17.89
C ALA A 394 -9.97 -4.58 -17.71
N LYS A 395 -9.00 -5.51 -17.67
CA LYS A 395 -9.20 -6.93 -17.42
C LYS A 395 -9.15 -7.27 -15.92
N GLY A 396 -8.74 -6.36 -15.08
CA GLY A 396 -8.72 -6.53 -13.62
C GLY A 396 -10.14 -6.75 -13.11
N ILE A 397 -10.39 -7.92 -12.51
CA ILE A 397 -11.65 -8.18 -11.82
C ILE A 397 -11.62 -7.36 -10.54
N ILE A 398 -12.26 -6.20 -10.58
CA ILE A 398 -12.59 -5.49 -9.34
C ILE A 398 -13.72 -6.30 -8.70
N ASN A 399 -13.38 -7.23 -7.80
CA ASN A 399 -14.35 -7.79 -6.88
C ASN A 399 -14.85 -6.64 -6.00
N SER A 400 -15.96 -6.05 -6.38
CA SER A 400 -16.59 -4.92 -5.67
C SER A 400 -16.92 -5.24 -4.21
N SER A 401 -16.94 -6.50 -3.83
CA SER A 401 -17.20 -7.00 -2.48
C SER A 401 -15.97 -7.56 -1.74
N GLY A 402 -14.82 -7.68 -2.42
CA GLY A 402 -13.58 -8.18 -1.83
C GLY A 402 -12.75 -7.11 -1.11
N PRO A 403 -11.75 -7.51 -0.29
CA PRO A 403 -10.76 -6.58 0.24
C PRO A 403 -10.00 -5.91 -0.90
N SER A 404 -9.89 -4.58 -0.85
CA SER A 404 -9.15 -3.77 -1.82
C SER A 404 -7.86 -3.24 -1.18
N GLU A 405 -7.05 -4.12 -0.62
CA GLU A 405 -5.83 -3.76 0.12
C GLU A 405 -4.87 -2.92 -0.72
N ASP A 406 -4.72 -3.26 -2.01
CA ASP A 406 -3.87 -2.49 -2.93
C ASP A 406 -4.33 -1.02 -3.02
N VAL A 407 -5.65 -0.77 -3.00
CA VAL A 407 -6.22 0.60 -2.97
C VAL A 407 -6.11 1.21 -1.58
N ALA A 408 -6.36 0.44 -0.52
CA ALA A 408 -6.30 0.91 0.86
C ALA A 408 -4.90 1.45 1.23
N ARG A 409 -3.83 0.84 0.71
CA ARG A 409 -2.44 1.26 0.91
C ARG A 409 -2.09 2.60 0.24
N LEU A 410 -2.94 3.11 -0.65
CA LEU A 410 -2.74 4.39 -1.32
C LEU A 410 -3.23 5.58 -0.50
N ASN A 411 -3.93 5.35 0.61
CA ASN A 411 -4.37 6.43 1.49
C ASN A 411 -3.17 7.23 2.03
N GLY A 412 -3.20 8.55 1.86
CA GLY A 412 -2.12 9.46 2.23
C GLY A 412 -0.88 9.41 1.31
N ALA A 413 -0.86 8.56 0.27
CA ALA A 413 0.18 8.64 -0.75
C ALA A 413 0.03 9.90 -1.60
N ARG A 414 1.15 10.40 -2.15
CA ARG A 414 1.20 11.58 -3.04
C ARG A 414 1.69 11.24 -4.44
N MET A 415 2.45 10.15 -4.58
CA MET A 415 2.85 9.58 -5.85
C MET A 415 2.58 8.07 -5.85
N VAL A 416 1.97 7.58 -6.91
CA VAL A 416 1.81 6.15 -7.17
C VAL A 416 2.49 5.82 -8.48
N ASN A 417 3.54 4.99 -8.42
CA ASN A 417 4.24 4.52 -9.60
C ASN A 417 3.74 3.15 -10.03
N ILE A 418 3.46 2.99 -11.32
CA ILE A 418 3.10 1.74 -11.97
C ILE A 418 4.15 1.45 -13.02
N SER A 419 4.98 0.42 -12.77
CA SER A 419 6.10 0.09 -13.65
C SER A 419 5.73 -1.03 -14.62
N GLU A 420 6.20 -0.88 -15.85
CA GLU A 420 6.18 -1.90 -16.90
C GLU A 420 4.83 -2.58 -17.13
N PRO A 421 3.76 -1.83 -17.45
CA PRO A 421 2.51 -2.44 -17.86
C PRO A 421 2.75 -3.33 -19.08
N GLY A 422 2.10 -4.49 -19.12
CA GLY A 422 2.24 -5.46 -20.20
C GLY A 422 1.91 -4.84 -21.57
N LYS A 423 2.55 -5.33 -22.64
CA LYS A 423 2.48 -4.81 -24.02
C LYS A 423 1.05 -4.56 -24.54
N HIS A 424 0.07 -5.31 -24.07
CA HIS A 424 -1.34 -5.23 -24.50
C HIS A 424 -2.27 -4.80 -23.37
N MET A 425 -1.73 -4.14 -22.35
CA MET A 425 -2.56 -3.62 -21.25
C MET A 425 -3.51 -2.55 -21.78
N GLN A 426 -4.79 -2.70 -21.48
CA GLN A 426 -5.80 -1.67 -21.70
C GLN A 426 -6.13 -1.01 -20.35
N ILE A 427 -6.05 0.33 -20.31
CA ILE A 427 -6.39 1.11 -19.11
C ILE A 427 -7.91 1.12 -18.91
N ASN A 428 -8.34 0.85 -17.70
CA ASN A 428 -9.70 1.11 -17.25
C ASN A 428 -9.87 2.62 -17.05
N ALA A 429 -10.45 3.27 -18.03
CA ALA A 429 -10.61 4.73 -18.04
C ALA A 429 -11.47 5.24 -16.88
N SER A 430 -12.52 4.50 -16.48
CA SER A 430 -13.37 4.88 -15.36
C SER A 430 -12.58 4.91 -14.05
N LEU A 431 -11.80 3.87 -13.78
CA LEU A 431 -10.96 3.78 -12.59
C LEU A 431 -9.84 4.83 -12.61
N ALA A 432 -9.18 5.02 -13.77
CA ALA A 432 -8.15 6.04 -13.92
C ALA A 432 -8.70 7.46 -13.65
N LYS A 433 -9.92 7.76 -14.13
CA LYS A 433 -10.61 9.02 -13.83
C LYS A 433 -10.93 9.17 -12.34
N GLN A 434 -11.37 8.09 -11.68
CA GLN A 434 -11.62 8.10 -10.23
C GLN A 434 -10.32 8.34 -9.45
N MET A 435 -9.24 7.69 -9.83
CA MET A 435 -7.94 7.77 -9.14
C MET A 435 -7.22 9.10 -9.36
N THR A 436 -7.41 9.75 -10.50
CA THR A 436 -6.79 11.05 -10.81
C THR A 436 -7.67 12.23 -10.43
N GLY A 437 -8.97 11.99 -10.19
CA GLY A 437 -9.96 13.02 -9.84
C GLY A 437 -10.11 13.23 -8.32
N ASN A 438 -11.12 14.01 -7.97
CA ASN A 438 -11.47 14.29 -6.58
C ASN A 438 -12.55 13.33 -6.02
N ASN A 439 -12.77 12.19 -6.67
CA ASN A 439 -13.77 11.21 -6.26
C ASN A 439 -13.33 10.46 -5.00
N ILE A 440 -14.27 10.16 -4.13
CA ILE A 440 -14.04 9.33 -2.95
C ILE A 440 -13.80 7.88 -3.41
N LEU A 441 -12.73 7.28 -2.91
CA LEU A 441 -12.44 5.86 -3.07
C LEU A 441 -12.82 5.11 -1.79
N THR A 442 -13.57 4.02 -1.95
CA THR A 442 -13.85 3.08 -0.86
C THR A 442 -12.83 1.96 -0.88
N ALA A 443 -12.20 1.70 0.25
CA ALA A 443 -11.18 0.68 0.40
C ALA A 443 -11.30 -0.09 1.71
N ARG A 444 -10.68 -1.27 1.78
CA ARG A 444 -10.69 -2.10 2.97
C ARG A 444 -9.41 -2.92 3.07
N PHE A 445 -8.75 -2.86 4.22
CA PHE A 445 -7.71 -3.82 4.56
C PHE A 445 -8.31 -5.19 4.87
N LEU A 446 -7.50 -6.23 4.77
CA LEU A 446 -7.93 -7.58 5.09
C LEU A 446 -8.36 -7.66 6.57
N ARG A 447 -9.57 -8.17 6.82
CA ARG A 447 -10.18 -8.30 8.17
C ARG A 447 -10.48 -6.97 8.89
N GLU A 448 -10.47 -5.85 8.20
CA GLU A 448 -10.87 -4.55 8.75
C GLU A 448 -12.18 -4.05 8.14
N ASN A 449 -12.76 -3.01 8.73
CA ASN A 449 -13.92 -2.31 8.18
C ASN A 449 -13.52 -1.50 6.94
N SER A 450 -14.48 -1.29 6.04
CA SER A 450 -14.29 -0.38 4.91
C SER A 450 -14.17 1.06 5.39
N PHE A 451 -13.32 1.82 4.72
CA PHE A 451 -13.18 3.26 4.93
C PHE A 451 -13.14 3.99 3.58
N GLU A 452 -13.41 5.27 3.63
CA GLU A 452 -13.42 6.13 2.46
C GLU A 452 -12.30 7.16 2.55
N PHE A 453 -11.68 7.47 1.42
CA PHE A 453 -10.67 8.51 1.35
C PHE A 453 -10.66 9.20 -0.02
N LYS A 454 -10.20 10.45 -0.05
CA LYS A 454 -9.96 11.18 -1.30
C LYS A 454 -8.52 10.95 -1.75
N PRO A 455 -8.29 10.61 -3.02
CA PRO A 455 -6.93 10.51 -3.57
C PRO A 455 -6.17 11.82 -3.38
N GLN A 456 -4.92 11.72 -2.94
CA GLN A 456 -3.97 12.83 -2.87
C GLN A 456 -2.77 12.59 -3.79
N PHE A 457 -2.78 11.47 -4.49
CA PHE A 457 -1.66 11.03 -5.31
C PHE A 457 -1.81 11.39 -6.79
N LYS A 458 -0.69 11.49 -7.45
CA LYS A 458 -0.56 11.53 -8.90
C LYS A 458 -0.07 10.18 -9.37
N LEU A 459 -0.64 9.70 -10.49
CA LEU A 459 -0.23 8.45 -11.13
C LEU A 459 0.95 8.71 -12.06
N PHE A 460 2.01 7.93 -11.89
CA PHE A 460 3.16 7.87 -12.78
C PHE A 460 3.27 6.45 -13.34
N ILE A 461 3.34 6.33 -14.66
CA ILE A 461 3.50 5.05 -15.35
C ILE A 461 4.82 5.09 -16.10
N ASP A 462 5.77 4.25 -15.75
CA ASP A 462 7.01 4.10 -16.52
C ASP A 462 6.94 2.87 -17.41
N THR A 463 7.08 3.06 -18.72
CA THR A 463 6.83 1.98 -19.67
C THR A 463 7.68 2.09 -20.94
N ASN A 464 7.92 0.92 -21.57
CA ASN A 464 8.45 0.81 -22.93
C ASN A 464 7.34 0.56 -23.95
N HIS A 465 6.13 0.28 -23.50
CA HIS A 465 4.96 0.03 -24.36
C HIS A 465 3.79 0.84 -23.85
N LEU A 466 3.32 1.78 -24.67
CA LEU A 466 2.16 2.59 -24.32
C LEU A 466 0.91 1.69 -24.13
N PRO A 467 0.23 1.77 -23.00
CA PRO A 467 -0.99 0.99 -22.77
C PRO A 467 -2.11 1.46 -23.71
N GLN A 468 -3.08 0.61 -24.02
CA GLN A 468 -4.20 0.98 -24.84
C GLN A 468 -5.22 1.82 -24.04
N ILE A 469 -5.67 2.94 -24.63
CA ILE A 469 -6.71 3.80 -24.08
C ILE A 469 -7.85 3.86 -25.07
N SER A 470 -9.01 3.33 -24.67
CA SER A 470 -10.21 3.32 -25.52
C SER A 470 -11.09 4.56 -25.34
N ASP A 471 -11.00 5.22 -24.19
CA ASP A 471 -11.79 6.42 -23.89
C ASP A 471 -11.00 7.69 -24.22
N MET A 472 -11.29 8.27 -25.38
CA MET A 472 -10.59 9.45 -25.88
C MET A 472 -10.81 10.71 -25.04
N THR A 473 -11.86 10.74 -24.18
CA THR A 473 -12.10 11.87 -23.28
C THR A 473 -10.99 12.05 -22.24
N MET A 474 -10.16 11.01 -22.01
CA MET A 474 -8.98 11.13 -21.17
C MET A 474 -7.89 12.04 -21.77
N PHE A 475 -7.82 12.09 -23.11
CA PHE A 475 -6.92 13.01 -23.82
C PHE A 475 -7.54 14.40 -23.94
N GLU A 476 -8.85 14.48 -24.18
CA GLU A 476 -9.60 15.75 -24.31
C GLU A 476 -9.61 16.56 -23.01
N SER A 477 -9.50 15.90 -21.87
CA SER A 477 -9.45 16.52 -20.54
C SER A 477 -8.03 16.74 -20.03
N ASP A 478 -6.98 16.64 -20.88
CA ASP A 478 -5.56 16.76 -20.53
C ASP A 478 -5.09 15.88 -19.36
N ARG A 479 -5.83 14.77 -19.14
CA ARG A 479 -5.50 13.81 -18.06
C ARG A 479 -4.23 13.04 -18.31
N ILE A 480 -3.84 12.88 -19.58
CA ILE A 480 -2.67 12.11 -19.98
C ILE A 480 -1.59 13.06 -20.42
N ARG A 481 -0.40 12.89 -19.84
CA ARG A 481 0.78 13.67 -20.17
C ARG A 481 1.95 12.73 -20.40
N ILE A 482 2.43 12.64 -21.66
CA ILE A 482 3.55 11.77 -22.03
C ILE A 482 4.86 12.52 -21.85
N ILE A 483 5.77 11.95 -21.08
CA ILE A 483 7.13 12.46 -20.90
C ILE A 483 8.09 11.52 -21.65
N PRO A 484 8.62 11.93 -22.82
CA PRO A 484 9.50 11.08 -23.62
C PRO A 484 10.88 10.91 -22.97
N PHE A 485 11.34 9.64 -22.88
CA PHE A 485 12.68 9.22 -22.48
C PHE A 485 13.38 8.56 -23.66
N ASN A 486 13.80 9.37 -24.61
CA ASN A 486 14.30 8.91 -25.92
C ASN A 486 15.77 8.49 -25.91
N ARG A 487 16.53 8.83 -24.85
CA ARG A 487 17.93 8.43 -24.70
C ARG A 487 18.05 6.93 -24.47
N HIS A 488 18.97 6.30 -25.17
CA HIS A 488 19.42 4.93 -24.87
C HIS A 488 20.88 4.96 -24.44
N PHE A 489 21.17 4.45 -23.25
CA PHE A 489 22.55 4.31 -22.75
C PHE A 489 23.13 2.96 -23.18
N SER A 490 24.20 2.99 -23.95
CA SER A 490 24.93 1.81 -24.37
C SER A 490 25.59 1.10 -23.16
N ALA A 491 26.08 -0.13 -23.37
CA ALA A 491 26.77 -0.87 -22.32
C ALA A 491 28.04 -0.16 -21.79
N LYS A 492 28.69 0.66 -22.64
CA LYS A 492 29.90 1.42 -22.26
C LYS A 492 29.59 2.68 -21.44
N GLU A 493 28.41 3.24 -21.62
CA GLU A 493 27.95 4.45 -20.90
C GLU A 493 27.24 4.13 -19.59
N ARG A 494 27.03 2.84 -19.31
CA ARG A 494 26.32 2.39 -18.14
C ARG A 494 27.14 2.61 -16.86
N ASP A 495 26.62 3.42 -15.97
CA ASP A 495 27.11 3.61 -14.61
C ASP A 495 26.32 2.66 -13.67
N LEU A 496 26.99 1.61 -13.16
CA LEU A 496 26.39 0.60 -12.29
C LEU A 496 26.16 1.13 -10.87
N ASP A 497 26.95 2.09 -10.46
CA ASP A 497 26.94 2.63 -9.10
C ASP A 497 26.02 3.84 -8.95
N LEU A 498 25.46 4.32 -10.05
CA LEU A 498 24.66 5.54 -10.08
C LEU A 498 23.48 5.53 -9.09
N LYS A 499 22.77 4.40 -9.00
CA LYS A 499 21.65 4.25 -8.04
C LYS A 499 22.13 4.27 -6.60
N SER A 500 23.24 3.62 -6.31
CA SER A 500 23.87 3.61 -4.98
C SER A 500 24.41 4.98 -4.62
N TYR A 501 24.97 5.70 -5.59
CA TYR A 501 25.41 7.08 -5.43
C TYR A 501 24.24 8.01 -5.08
N PHE A 502 23.13 7.95 -5.81
CA PHE A 502 21.95 8.75 -5.49
C PHE A 502 21.29 8.37 -4.15
N ALA A 503 21.51 7.16 -3.67
CA ALA A 503 20.97 6.69 -2.39
C ALA A 503 21.73 7.20 -1.16
N GLN A 504 22.88 7.86 -1.35
CA GLN A 504 23.64 8.45 -0.25
C GLN A 504 22.90 9.65 0.36
N PRO A 505 22.90 9.82 1.70
CA PRO A 505 22.10 10.84 2.37
C PRO A 505 22.31 12.27 1.85
N GLU A 506 23.55 12.67 1.60
CA GLU A 506 23.92 13.99 1.09
C GLU A 506 23.36 14.24 -0.32
N ASN A 507 23.38 13.21 -1.19
CA ASN A 507 22.83 13.28 -2.53
C ASN A 507 21.30 13.32 -2.51
N LEU A 508 20.67 12.52 -1.64
CA LEU A 508 19.22 12.55 -1.45
C LEU A 508 18.73 13.93 -0.98
N SER A 509 19.46 14.58 -0.05
CA SER A 509 19.12 15.94 0.40
C SER A 509 19.19 16.95 -0.74
N GLY A 510 20.18 16.84 -1.63
CA GLY A 510 20.30 17.69 -2.82
C GLY A 510 19.17 17.45 -3.83
N ILE A 511 18.79 16.18 -4.04
CA ILE A 511 17.69 15.83 -4.96
C ILE A 511 16.33 16.21 -4.35
N LEU A 512 16.16 16.11 -3.01
CA LEU A 512 14.99 16.63 -2.33
C LEU A 512 14.80 18.13 -2.61
N ASN A 513 15.86 18.92 -2.51
CA ASN A 513 15.80 20.36 -2.84
C ASN A 513 15.41 20.60 -4.30
N TRP A 514 15.91 19.79 -5.23
CA TRP A 514 15.49 19.84 -6.64
C TRP A 514 13.98 19.55 -6.82
N CYS A 515 13.42 18.61 -6.05
CA CYS A 515 11.98 18.32 -6.06
C CYS A 515 11.18 19.48 -5.44
N LEU A 516 11.65 20.06 -4.33
CA LEU A 516 11.02 21.22 -3.68
C LEU A 516 10.99 22.44 -4.60
N GLU A 517 12.09 22.70 -5.30
CA GLU A 517 12.15 23.75 -6.33
C GLU A 517 11.16 23.47 -7.47
N GLY A 518 11.00 22.19 -7.86
CA GLY A 518 9.99 21.76 -8.80
C GLY A 518 8.57 22.10 -8.33
N PHE A 519 8.28 21.92 -7.04
CA PHE A 519 6.98 22.31 -6.48
C PHE A 519 6.79 23.83 -6.53
N ARG A 520 7.82 24.62 -6.16
CA ARG A 520 7.77 26.07 -6.21
C ARG A 520 7.48 26.56 -7.62
N MET A 521 8.23 26.06 -8.61
CA MET A 521 7.99 26.39 -10.04
C MET A 521 6.58 26.01 -10.49
N TYR A 522 6.07 24.84 -10.06
CA TYR A 522 4.70 24.44 -10.38
C TYR A 522 3.67 25.40 -9.74
N HIS A 523 3.88 25.78 -8.49
CA HIS A 523 2.98 26.67 -7.76
C HIS A 523 2.90 28.07 -8.41
N ASP A 524 4.02 28.60 -8.81
CA ASP A 524 4.15 29.96 -9.35
C ASP A 524 3.71 30.05 -10.82
N GLU A 525 4.02 29.04 -11.62
CA GLU A 525 3.89 29.08 -13.08
C GLU A 525 2.88 28.07 -13.65
N GLY A 526 2.37 27.16 -12.82
CA GLY A 526 1.54 26.05 -13.28
C GLY A 526 2.34 24.95 -14.00
N LEU A 527 1.62 24.00 -14.59
CA LEU A 527 2.17 22.83 -15.26
C LEU A 527 1.73 22.76 -16.73
N GLU A 528 2.02 23.81 -17.48
CA GLU A 528 1.79 23.83 -18.93
C GLU A 528 2.71 22.83 -19.64
N MET A 529 2.17 22.17 -20.68
CA MET A 529 2.92 21.18 -21.45
C MET A 529 3.79 21.89 -22.49
N PRO A 530 5.13 21.77 -22.44
CA PRO A 530 5.99 22.27 -23.50
C PRO A 530 5.76 21.49 -24.79
N LYS A 531 6.25 22.04 -25.89
CA LYS A 531 6.02 21.52 -27.24
C LYS A 531 6.34 20.01 -27.36
N SER A 532 7.48 19.57 -26.84
CA SER A 532 7.89 18.16 -26.91
C SER A 532 6.95 17.20 -26.16
N ILE A 533 6.33 17.65 -25.05
CA ILE A 533 5.34 16.88 -24.29
C ILE A 533 3.99 16.87 -25.02
N LEU A 534 3.57 18.01 -25.55
CA LEU A 534 2.33 18.15 -26.29
C LEU A 534 2.34 17.28 -27.58
N GLU A 535 3.43 17.30 -28.31
CA GLU A 535 3.62 16.49 -29.53
C GLU A 535 3.55 14.99 -29.19
N ALA A 536 4.30 14.52 -28.16
CA ALA A 536 4.28 13.13 -27.76
C ALA A 536 2.88 12.68 -27.26
N THR A 537 2.18 13.54 -26.55
CA THR A 537 0.82 13.25 -26.06
C THR A 537 -0.18 13.19 -27.22
N THR A 538 -0.04 14.10 -28.20
CA THR A 538 -0.87 14.13 -29.43
C THR A 538 -0.62 12.90 -30.28
N GLU A 539 0.66 12.51 -30.50
CA GLU A 539 1.01 11.28 -31.20
C GLU A 539 0.36 10.06 -30.54
N TYR A 540 0.46 9.94 -29.22
CA TYR A 540 -0.17 8.84 -28.50
C TYR A 540 -1.69 8.84 -28.63
N ARG A 541 -2.34 10.01 -28.59
CA ARG A 541 -3.77 10.17 -28.86
C ARG A 541 -4.12 9.60 -30.25
N ASN A 542 -3.37 10.00 -31.29
CA ASN A 542 -3.61 9.57 -32.67
C ASN A 542 -3.47 8.05 -32.82
N VAL A 543 -2.45 7.46 -32.22
CA VAL A 543 -2.23 5.99 -32.24
C VAL A 543 -3.28 5.26 -31.40
N SER A 544 -3.86 5.88 -30.38
CA SER A 544 -4.90 5.29 -29.54
C SER A 544 -6.29 5.36 -30.18
N ASP A 545 -6.54 6.28 -31.09
CA ASP A 545 -7.81 6.41 -31.80
C ASP A 545 -7.87 5.49 -33.03
N ARG A 546 -8.41 4.27 -32.80
CA ARG A 546 -8.53 3.23 -33.82
C ARG A 546 -9.36 3.67 -35.02
N ILE A 547 -10.35 4.53 -34.81
CA ILE A 547 -11.20 5.03 -35.87
C ILE A 547 -10.45 6.03 -36.73
N MET A 548 -9.65 6.90 -36.09
CA MET A 548 -8.75 7.80 -36.83
C MET A 548 -7.66 7.04 -37.59
N MET A 549 -7.06 6.01 -36.96
CA MET A 549 -6.09 5.13 -37.62
C MET A 549 -6.68 4.49 -38.89
N PHE A 550 -7.87 3.86 -38.72
CA PHE A 550 -8.59 3.30 -39.85
C PHE A 550 -8.88 4.35 -40.93
N ALA A 551 -9.42 5.50 -40.52
CA ALA A 551 -9.73 6.57 -41.46
C ALA A 551 -8.49 7.06 -42.25
N THR A 552 -7.34 7.18 -41.57
CA THR A 552 -6.08 7.63 -42.20
C THR A 552 -5.50 6.57 -43.12
N GLN A 553 -5.62 5.28 -42.78
CA GLN A 553 -5.02 4.20 -43.56
C GLN A 553 -5.92 3.72 -44.72
N CYS A 554 -7.24 3.67 -44.48
CA CYS A 554 -8.17 3.05 -45.42
C CYS A 554 -9.05 4.01 -46.19
N LEU A 555 -9.15 5.28 -45.77
CA LEU A 555 -10.00 6.28 -46.42
C LEU A 555 -9.19 7.45 -46.93
N LYS A 556 -9.58 7.97 -48.12
CA LYS A 556 -8.98 9.15 -48.77
C LYS A 556 -10.06 10.17 -49.09
N LYS A 557 -9.86 11.42 -48.69
CA LYS A 557 -10.75 12.50 -49.11
C LYS A 557 -10.65 12.73 -50.63
N THR A 558 -11.80 12.58 -51.31
CA THR A 558 -11.88 12.72 -52.78
C THR A 558 -13.21 13.37 -53.11
N ALA A 559 -13.18 14.61 -53.61
CA ALA A 559 -14.35 15.36 -53.92
C ALA A 559 -15.27 14.62 -54.94
N GLY A 560 -16.56 14.62 -54.64
CA GLY A 560 -17.57 14.00 -55.50
C GLY A 560 -17.63 12.47 -55.50
N LYS A 561 -16.78 11.81 -54.70
CA LYS A 561 -16.87 10.36 -54.44
C LYS A 561 -17.59 10.09 -53.13
N GLU A 562 -18.19 8.93 -52.99
CA GLU A 562 -18.98 8.56 -51.83
C GLU A 562 -18.91 7.08 -51.51
N LEU A 563 -19.03 6.74 -50.25
CA LEU A 563 -19.04 5.35 -49.78
C LEU A 563 -20.28 5.11 -48.89
N ARG A 564 -20.84 3.89 -48.97
CA ARG A 564 -21.93 3.49 -48.06
C ARG A 564 -21.40 3.32 -46.64
N SER A 565 -22.06 3.94 -45.68
CA SER A 565 -21.70 3.84 -44.24
C SER A 565 -21.58 2.39 -43.75
N LYS A 566 -22.46 1.48 -44.23
CA LYS A 566 -22.42 0.06 -43.88
C LYS A 566 -21.16 -0.63 -44.42
N ALA A 567 -20.72 -0.29 -45.65
CA ALA A 567 -19.50 -0.83 -46.25
C ALA A 567 -18.26 -0.34 -45.51
N VAL A 568 -18.23 0.95 -45.15
CA VAL A 568 -17.12 1.53 -44.38
C VAL A 568 -17.02 0.89 -42.99
N TYR A 569 -18.16 0.65 -42.32
CA TYR A 569 -18.15 -0.02 -41.01
C TYR A 569 -17.69 -1.48 -41.11
N ARG A 570 -18.12 -2.22 -42.15
CA ARG A 570 -17.66 -3.58 -42.38
C ARG A 570 -16.15 -3.65 -42.62
N ARG A 571 -15.60 -2.78 -43.48
CA ARG A 571 -14.15 -2.69 -43.69
C ARG A 571 -13.40 -2.33 -42.42
N TYR A 572 -13.97 -1.47 -41.56
CA TYR A 572 -13.41 -1.17 -40.25
C TYR A 572 -13.37 -2.41 -39.32
N GLN A 573 -14.42 -3.26 -39.36
CA GLN A 573 -14.44 -4.51 -38.59
C GLN A 573 -13.34 -5.47 -39.08
N ASP A 574 -13.19 -5.63 -40.39
CA ASP A 574 -12.18 -6.48 -41.01
C ASP A 574 -10.77 -5.96 -40.67
N TRP A 575 -10.54 -4.66 -40.83
CA TRP A 575 -9.29 -3.99 -40.44
C TRP A 575 -8.98 -4.17 -38.96
N CYS A 576 -9.96 -4.08 -38.08
CA CYS A 576 -9.76 -4.35 -36.67
C CYS A 576 -9.33 -5.81 -36.43
N GLY A 577 -9.94 -6.78 -37.12
CA GLY A 577 -9.58 -8.19 -37.05
C GLY A 577 -8.14 -8.45 -37.51
N GLU A 578 -7.73 -7.86 -38.63
CA GLU A 578 -6.36 -7.95 -39.19
C GLU A 578 -5.32 -7.36 -38.24
N ASN A 579 -5.66 -6.28 -37.52
CA ASN A 579 -4.77 -5.59 -36.58
C ASN A 579 -4.91 -6.05 -35.12
N GLY A 580 -5.72 -7.09 -34.84
CA GLY A 580 -5.90 -7.62 -33.49
C GLY A 580 -6.69 -6.70 -32.55
N PHE A 581 -7.50 -5.80 -33.10
CA PHE A 581 -8.34 -4.88 -32.33
C PHE A 581 -9.77 -5.41 -32.20
N LYS A 582 -10.43 -5.04 -31.10
CA LYS A 582 -11.88 -5.23 -30.97
C LYS A 582 -12.58 -4.00 -31.59
N PRO A 583 -13.47 -4.18 -32.57
CA PRO A 583 -14.16 -3.05 -33.20
C PRO A 583 -15.12 -2.35 -32.23
N GLU A 584 -15.22 -1.02 -32.37
CA GLU A 584 -16.28 -0.22 -31.77
C GLU A 584 -17.63 -0.59 -32.38
N ASN A 585 -18.73 -0.36 -31.63
CA ASN A 585 -20.06 -0.55 -32.21
C ASN A 585 -20.35 0.49 -33.31
N ALA A 586 -21.24 0.16 -34.23
CA ALA A 586 -21.55 0.99 -35.40
C ALA A 586 -22.00 2.41 -35.03
N SER A 587 -22.72 2.61 -33.93
CA SER A 587 -23.18 3.92 -33.49
C SER A 587 -22.00 4.80 -33.07
N ASN A 588 -21.08 4.29 -32.27
CA ASN A 588 -19.89 5.01 -31.84
C ASN A 588 -18.96 5.29 -33.03
N PHE A 589 -18.75 4.29 -33.90
CA PHE A 589 -17.94 4.42 -35.12
C PHE A 589 -18.48 5.57 -35.99
N ASN A 590 -19.75 5.53 -36.36
CA ASN A 590 -20.36 6.55 -37.22
C ASN A 590 -20.34 7.93 -36.59
N ARG A 591 -20.58 8.03 -35.27
CA ARG A 591 -20.54 9.31 -34.55
C ARG A 591 -19.15 9.94 -34.57
N LYS A 592 -18.08 9.15 -34.41
CA LYS A 592 -16.71 9.64 -34.48
C LYS A 592 -16.31 9.98 -35.91
N LEU A 593 -16.63 9.12 -36.86
CA LEU A 593 -16.27 9.35 -38.27
C LEU A 593 -17.03 10.56 -38.84
N ALA A 594 -18.22 10.89 -38.31
CA ALA A 594 -18.97 12.12 -38.66
C ALA A 594 -18.27 13.43 -38.26
N GLN A 595 -17.24 13.37 -37.41
CA GLN A 595 -16.38 14.54 -37.12
C GLN A 595 -15.41 14.84 -38.27
N ILE A 596 -15.19 13.89 -39.16
CA ILE A 596 -14.20 13.98 -40.25
C ILE A 596 -14.86 14.04 -41.61
N TYR A 597 -15.94 13.32 -41.80
CA TYR A 597 -16.67 13.17 -43.05
C TYR A 597 -18.14 13.51 -42.89
N VAL A 598 -18.75 14.04 -43.95
CA VAL A 598 -20.18 14.40 -43.94
C VAL A 598 -21.01 13.14 -44.25
N TYR A 599 -22.00 12.89 -43.40
CA TYR A 599 -22.96 11.80 -43.58
C TYR A 599 -24.26 12.37 -44.14
N GLU A 600 -24.77 11.75 -45.20
CA GLU A 600 -26.05 12.09 -45.81
C GLU A 600 -26.94 10.85 -45.96
N ARG A 601 -28.21 10.95 -45.61
CA ARG A 601 -29.18 9.86 -45.80
C ARG A 601 -29.96 10.12 -47.10
N ARG A 602 -29.63 9.38 -48.18
CA ARG A 602 -30.29 9.53 -49.47
C ARG A 602 -30.49 8.19 -50.14
N ARG A 603 -31.27 8.16 -51.29
CA ARG A 603 -31.37 7.01 -52.18
C ARG A 603 -30.19 7.02 -53.14
N PRO A 604 -29.46 5.90 -53.27
CA PRO A 604 -28.43 5.76 -54.29
C PRO A 604 -29.00 5.92 -55.70
N TRP A 605 -28.28 6.50 -56.62
CA TRP A 605 -28.75 6.89 -57.97
C TRP A 605 -29.25 5.74 -58.83
N HIS A 606 -28.93 4.47 -58.56
CA HIS A 606 -29.25 3.30 -59.35
C HIS A 606 -30.04 2.20 -58.65
N GLU A 607 -30.53 2.43 -57.43
CA GLU A 607 -31.28 1.44 -56.68
C GLU A 607 -32.69 1.91 -56.29
N VAL A 608 -33.67 1.06 -56.54
CA VAL A 608 -35.08 1.30 -56.22
C VAL A 608 -35.36 1.05 -54.74
N SER A 609 -34.40 0.55 -53.96
CA SER A 609 -34.51 0.18 -52.58
C SER A 609 -34.21 1.34 -51.59
N ASP A 610 -34.38 1.09 -50.31
CA ASP A 610 -34.43 1.98 -49.16
C ASP A 610 -33.34 3.07 -49.06
N LYS A 611 -33.65 4.16 -48.37
CA LYS A 611 -32.70 5.25 -48.04
C LYS A 611 -31.49 4.73 -47.28
N THR A 612 -30.30 4.89 -47.86
CA THR A 612 -29.02 4.48 -47.32
C THR A 612 -28.23 5.67 -46.83
N THR A 613 -27.46 5.49 -45.76
CA THR A 613 -26.55 6.55 -45.26
C THR A 613 -25.22 6.47 -45.99
N MET A 614 -24.85 7.58 -46.60
CA MET A 614 -23.61 7.74 -47.38
C MET A 614 -22.63 8.65 -46.66
N LEU A 615 -21.32 8.40 -46.84
CA LEU A 615 -20.25 9.33 -46.51
C LEU A 615 -19.86 10.04 -47.83
N ASN A 616 -19.86 11.35 -47.78
CA ASN A 616 -19.55 12.19 -48.96
C ASN A 616 -18.07 12.55 -49.00
N ASP A 617 -17.59 12.85 -50.23
CA ASP A 617 -16.21 13.27 -50.52
C ASP A 617 -15.14 12.32 -50.00
N VAL A 618 -15.38 11.00 -50.12
CA VAL A 618 -14.47 9.96 -49.65
C VAL A 618 -14.44 8.75 -50.58
N THR A 619 -13.24 8.17 -50.72
CA THR A 619 -13.00 6.90 -51.41
C THR A 619 -12.05 6.01 -50.62
N TRP A 620 -11.91 4.76 -51.02
CA TRP A 620 -10.90 3.87 -50.43
C TRP A 620 -9.48 4.32 -50.79
N ALA A 621 -8.55 4.23 -49.84
CA ALA A 621 -7.16 4.65 -50.03
C ALA A 621 -6.38 3.74 -51.01
N ASP A 622 -6.75 2.45 -51.02
CA ASP A 622 -6.19 1.39 -51.87
C ASP A 622 -6.72 1.40 -53.32
N GLY A 623 -7.72 2.22 -53.59
CA GLY A 623 -8.33 2.31 -54.93
C GLY A 623 -9.26 1.13 -55.27
N GLU A 624 -9.46 0.18 -54.38
CA GLU A 624 -10.37 -0.92 -54.59
C GLU A 624 -11.84 -0.45 -54.51
N GLU A 625 -12.53 -0.44 -55.62
CA GLU A 625 -13.99 -0.45 -55.61
C GLU A 625 -14.46 -1.85 -55.14
N VAL A 626 -14.86 -1.97 -53.89
CA VAL A 626 -15.48 -3.19 -53.40
C VAL A 626 -16.77 -3.39 -54.21
N GLN A 627 -16.72 -4.29 -55.21
CA GLN A 627 -17.93 -4.80 -55.81
C GLN A 627 -18.73 -5.49 -54.71
N GLU A 628 -19.86 -4.90 -54.30
CA GLU A 628 -20.83 -5.55 -53.46
C GLU A 628 -21.36 -6.76 -54.23
N THR A 629 -20.82 -7.94 -53.95
CA THR A 629 -21.47 -9.19 -54.31
C THR A 629 -22.79 -9.23 -53.55
N LEU A 630 -23.87 -9.04 -54.26
CA LEU A 630 -25.24 -9.34 -53.81
C LEU A 630 -25.26 -10.81 -53.37
N VAL A 631 -25.13 -11.07 -52.08
CA VAL A 631 -25.50 -12.34 -51.53
C VAL A 631 -27.04 -12.38 -51.59
N PRO A 632 -27.69 -13.31 -52.32
CA PRO A 632 -29.14 -13.42 -52.32
C PRO A 632 -29.57 -13.70 -50.89
N GLU A 633 -30.53 -12.93 -50.36
CA GLU A 633 -31.28 -13.30 -49.19
C GLU A 633 -31.90 -14.66 -49.46
N PHE A 634 -31.52 -15.67 -48.68
CA PHE A 634 -32.30 -16.92 -48.60
C PHE A 634 -33.65 -16.54 -48.02
N SER A 635 -34.63 -16.35 -48.92
CA SER A 635 -36.06 -16.36 -48.60
C SER A 635 -36.42 -17.74 -48.06
N ASP A 636 -37.16 -17.73 -46.98
CA ASP A 636 -37.85 -18.85 -46.37
C ASP A 636 -38.27 -19.91 -47.37
N LEU A 637 -37.76 -21.09 -47.26
CA LEU A 637 -38.32 -22.30 -47.86
C LEU A 637 -38.87 -23.18 -46.74
N ASP A 638 -40.22 -23.13 -46.70
CA ASP A 638 -41.12 -24.23 -46.46
C ASP A 638 -40.98 -25.07 -45.19
N ASN A 639 -41.89 -24.80 -44.31
CA ASN A 639 -42.46 -25.76 -43.38
C ASN A 639 -43.36 -26.73 -44.17
N PRO A 640 -43.18 -28.04 -44.18
CA PRO A 640 -44.22 -28.99 -44.46
C PRO A 640 -44.77 -29.64 -43.17
N SER A 641 -46.05 -29.42 -42.96
CA SER A 641 -47.06 -30.22 -42.25
C SER A 641 -46.64 -30.96 -40.97
#